data_4eaa50f76308943fc3ab98b10d838641
#
_entry.id   4eaa50f76308943fc3ab98b10d838641
#
_cell.length_a   1.000
_cell.length_b   1.000
_cell.length_c   1.000
_cell.angle_alpha   90.00
_cell.angle_beta   90.00
_cell.angle_gamma   90.00
#
_symmetry.space_group_name_H-M   'P 1'
#
loop_
_entity.id
_entity.type
_entity.pdbx_description
1 polymer ?
#
loop_
_entity_poly.entity_id
_entity_poly.type
_entity_poly.pdbx_seq_one_letter_code
_entity_poly.pdbx_strand_id
1 'polypeptide(L)'
;MRLHLPPSLRSALLASLVSFSGIYSYSHAATSADFWQIPDFGGPDFTWTGAGEGDAVGTAGNWEGGSAPSRVDNKGPHLIFNGVDVTVTGTPPNTSDGGGISVTGNGSVSVGLGQWGGNVYVEKGSSLTTSFSNQIKNTEAEGHANIYVDGILNMTTPGGNLNFDNGTGSGNHYWHIGLDGMVNLSNTTTITKNAKTWNVEVVVAGAMEKLAVTNREMVDDALITRYFMSTGADLGASLDSLRIWKQTGDDTYEALTRVDSAGQLGAGNFLLVSNGSGMSVQYKGEGYDAETLVWNSNGTWSNTGTGWYKQGDGTKTDTSFLNGDAVIFTAAEGSKTVNFSGGINVSSMTFETDYTLLPGEGATLFAQETVLSNGSSLTLGDGDHRFSGFESLVTGGENSSLTVYMKTDASSAGSVNLLEGSALQNLYVYGALRLRASSQSGSWMLGGASLHMMAGSTMVFGSDAGTSIGAGQTVIAEGSLNVYAQNVSDSNTYLWNLEGGENVSTGDTLTFNGTSNPTVAGNITYAGNIVSGAQTGSTVTFTGNIQAESFKVAHYYGRVHMADNELEVNKLWVGAGGGYDNSLYGALDLDSGNVTTAGQVRLAELGHGVLNVNQGSSLTVTGSNNTHSTSASFLLAHWAYSGELNLRGGSLTALQSSMHLSWDGTGIFNAASGTADLQGMDFWASGSGSFRGSFLLGGATSGDARVNIGSSGITNVAGAAVIKLGEGTLGALSNWGISYNPDFTASYIELLGTVNGTILDTLDANDHATGRTVTFSNGLKGDGKLVKVGDGVLVLNGTAQAPVPAEGETAAVPGFTGTVELREGGLTVKDSSVIGQGLC
;
A
#
# COMPACT_ATOMS: atom_id res chain seq x y z
N MET A 1 -20.72 43.99 34.43
CA MET A 1 -20.46 42.61 34.82
C MET A 1 -20.05 41.86 33.55
N ARG A 2 -18.74 41.67 33.32
CA ARG A 2 -18.23 40.89 32.13
C ARG A 2 -18.11 39.43 32.55
N LEU A 3 -18.96 38.56 31.99
CA LEU A 3 -18.81 37.13 32.14
C LEU A 3 -17.59 36.67 31.33
N HIS A 4 -16.58 36.13 31.99
CA HIS A 4 -15.47 35.44 31.38
C HIS A 4 -15.85 33.96 31.26
N LEU A 5 -16.10 33.50 30.04
CA LEU A 5 -16.29 32.07 29.75
C LEU A 5 -14.95 31.45 29.32
N PRO A 6 -14.62 30.24 29.79
CA PRO A 6 -13.38 29.58 29.45
C PRO A 6 -13.29 29.20 27.96
N PRO A 7 -12.08 29.06 27.39
CA PRO A 7 -11.85 28.90 25.94
C PRO A 7 -12.53 27.70 25.31
N SER A 8 -12.78 26.63 26.06
CA SER A 8 -13.46 25.41 25.59
C SER A 8 -14.94 25.58 25.28
N LEU A 9 -15.61 26.61 25.85
CA LEU A 9 -17.01 26.90 25.54
C LEU A 9 -17.19 27.85 24.34
N ARG A 10 -16.12 28.52 23.90
CA ARG A 10 -16.17 29.36 22.68
C ARG A 10 -16.13 28.57 21.42
N SER A 11 -15.47 27.42 21.42
CA SER A 11 -15.39 26.53 20.24
C SER A 11 -16.68 25.76 19.98
N ALA A 12 -17.41 25.43 21.01
CA ALA A 12 -18.70 24.73 20.87
C ALA A 12 -19.83 25.65 20.38
N LEU A 13 -19.74 26.97 20.67
CA LEU A 13 -20.77 27.94 20.22
C LEU A 13 -20.53 28.47 18.79
N LEU A 14 -19.30 28.31 18.23
CA LEU A 14 -19.02 28.70 16.86
C LEU A 14 -19.27 27.55 15.86
N ALA A 15 -19.27 26.30 16.31
CA ALA A 15 -19.59 25.14 15.48
C ALA A 15 -21.10 24.97 15.22
N SER A 16 -21.98 25.61 16.01
CA SER A 16 -23.42 25.55 15.84
C SER A 16 -24.02 26.66 14.97
N LEU A 17 -23.21 27.53 14.36
CA LEU A 17 -23.71 28.66 13.57
C LEU A 17 -23.36 28.61 12.06
N VAL A 18 -22.85 27.49 11.53
CA VAL A 18 -22.48 27.35 10.11
C VAL A 18 -23.21 26.18 9.42
N SER A 19 -24.39 25.83 9.84
CA SER A 19 -25.25 24.92 9.06
C SER A 19 -26.70 25.40 9.02
N PHE A 20 -26.89 26.62 8.58
CA PHE A 20 -28.21 27.07 8.08
C PHE A 20 -28.07 27.35 6.59
N SER A 21 -28.12 26.33 5.78
CA SER A 21 -28.39 26.44 4.36
C SER A 21 -29.62 25.59 4.03
N GLY A 22 -30.73 26.25 3.87
CA GLY A 22 -31.82 25.83 3.05
C GLY A 22 -32.71 24.70 3.57
N ILE A 23 -33.52 24.97 4.61
CA ILE A 23 -34.77 24.20 4.80
C ILE A 23 -35.72 24.62 3.69
N TYR A 24 -35.72 23.90 2.56
CA TYR A 24 -36.80 23.92 1.65
C TYR A 24 -37.80 22.81 2.03
N SER A 25 -38.82 23.18 2.78
CA SER A 25 -39.97 22.34 2.97
C SER A 25 -40.76 22.28 1.65
N TYR A 26 -40.54 21.26 0.87
CA TYR A 26 -41.44 20.95 -0.27
C TYR A 26 -42.51 19.97 0.21
N SER A 27 -43.70 20.46 0.46
CA SER A 27 -44.92 19.63 0.64
C SER A 27 -45.68 19.53 -0.68
N HIS A 28 -45.07 19.02 -1.71
CA HIS A 28 -45.79 18.71 -2.97
C HIS A 28 -45.45 17.27 -3.34
N ALA A 29 -46.51 16.49 -3.61
CA ALA A 29 -46.39 15.21 -4.26
C ALA A 29 -45.77 15.44 -5.64
N ALA A 30 -44.63 14.79 -5.89
CA ALA A 30 -43.92 14.80 -7.16
C ALA A 30 -44.33 13.58 -8.00
N THR A 31 -44.20 13.70 -9.30
CA THR A 31 -44.29 12.55 -10.22
C THR A 31 -42.88 12.14 -10.64
N SER A 32 -42.70 10.95 -11.19
CA SER A 32 -41.39 10.51 -11.71
C SER A 32 -40.79 11.50 -12.72
N ALA A 33 -41.63 12.16 -13.48
CA ALA A 33 -41.22 13.19 -14.46
C ALA A 33 -40.53 14.39 -13.82
N ASP A 34 -40.70 14.63 -12.53
CA ASP A 34 -40.08 15.76 -11.82
C ASP A 34 -38.61 15.50 -11.44
N PHE A 35 -38.17 14.23 -11.34
CA PHE A 35 -36.81 13.88 -10.89
C PHE A 35 -36.24 12.65 -11.61
N TRP A 36 -37.07 11.86 -12.33
CA TRP A 36 -36.64 10.67 -13.04
C TRP A 36 -37.02 10.79 -14.51
N GLN A 37 -36.06 11.17 -15.34
CA GLN A 37 -36.22 11.12 -16.79
C GLN A 37 -35.05 10.34 -17.39
N ILE A 38 -35.35 9.35 -18.22
CA ILE A 38 -34.34 8.65 -19.00
C ILE A 38 -33.52 9.70 -19.77
N PRO A 39 -32.16 9.64 -19.69
CA PRO A 39 -31.32 10.65 -20.29
C PRO A 39 -31.52 10.73 -21.81
N ASP A 40 -31.58 11.93 -22.33
CA ASP A 40 -31.49 12.14 -23.78
C ASP A 40 -30.01 11.93 -24.18
N PHE A 41 -29.78 10.92 -25.00
CA PHE A 41 -28.48 10.64 -25.57
C PHE A 41 -28.37 11.40 -26.89
N GLY A 42 -27.81 12.58 -26.86
CA GLY A 42 -27.66 13.44 -28.03
C GLY A 42 -26.64 12.97 -29.08
N GLY A 43 -26.00 11.84 -28.87
CA GLY A 43 -25.01 11.23 -29.79
C GLY A 43 -25.64 10.22 -30.74
N PRO A 44 -24.89 9.72 -31.74
CA PRO A 44 -25.42 8.70 -32.68
C PRO A 44 -25.58 7.35 -31.96
N ASP A 45 -26.69 6.68 -32.23
CA ASP A 45 -27.03 5.37 -31.67
C ASP A 45 -26.24 4.24 -32.33
N PHE A 46 -25.71 3.35 -31.52
CA PHE A 46 -25.06 2.10 -31.94
C PHE A 46 -25.64 0.94 -31.12
N THR A 47 -26.51 0.15 -31.75
CA THR A 47 -27.13 -1.01 -31.09
C THR A 47 -26.24 -2.25 -31.26
N TRP A 48 -25.94 -2.92 -30.17
CA TRP A 48 -25.15 -4.16 -30.17
C TRP A 48 -26.02 -5.33 -30.64
N THR A 49 -25.51 -6.05 -31.67
CA THR A 49 -26.17 -7.25 -32.23
C THR A 49 -25.41 -8.52 -31.94
N GLY A 50 -24.09 -8.42 -31.70
CA GLY A 50 -23.20 -9.57 -31.50
C GLY A 50 -23.02 -10.47 -32.73
N ALA A 51 -23.40 -9.99 -33.95
CA ALA A 51 -23.38 -10.80 -35.16
C ALA A 51 -21.99 -10.91 -35.81
N GLY A 52 -20.99 -10.15 -35.34
CA GLY A 52 -19.62 -10.20 -35.85
C GLY A 52 -18.80 -11.33 -35.23
N GLU A 53 -17.55 -11.46 -35.70
CA GLU A 53 -16.60 -12.43 -35.13
C GLU A 53 -15.99 -11.86 -33.82
N GLY A 54 -16.30 -12.50 -32.68
CA GLY A 54 -15.84 -12.13 -31.34
C GLY A 54 -16.52 -10.88 -30.78
N ASP A 55 -16.23 -10.57 -29.52
CA ASP A 55 -16.91 -9.52 -28.74
C ASP A 55 -16.17 -8.18 -28.72
N ALA A 56 -15.39 -7.87 -29.76
CA ALA A 56 -14.64 -6.62 -29.82
C ALA A 56 -15.51 -5.43 -30.23
N VAL A 57 -15.41 -4.33 -29.46
CA VAL A 57 -16.15 -3.08 -29.73
C VAL A 57 -15.87 -2.51 -31.13
N GLY A 58 -14.63 -2.69 -31.63
CA GLY A 58 -14.23 -2.23 -32.97
C GLY A 58 -14.70 -3.10 -34.13
N THR A 59 -15.34 -4.24 -33.87
CA THR A 59 -15.84 -5.14 -34.91
C THR A 59 -17.17 -4.60 -35.46
N ALA A 60 -17.16 -4.09 -36.68
CA ALA A 60 -18.30 -3.46 -37.33
C ALA A 60 -19.55 -4.36 -37.38
N GLY A 61 -19.35 -5.68 -37.58
CA GLY A 61 -20.45 -6.66 -37.63
C GLY A 61 -21.18 -6.87 -36.31
N ASN A 62 -20.62 -6.40 -35.19
CA ASN A 62 -21.30 -6.49 -33.88
C ASN A 62 -22.33 -5.39 -33.65
N TRP A 63 -22.43 -4.44 -34.55
CA TRP A 63 -23.32 -3.29 -34.41
C TRP A 63 -24.35 -3.26 -35.53
N GLU A 64 -25.54 -2.80 -35.21
CA GLU A 64 -26.61 -2.59 -36.18
C GLU A 64 -26.14 -1.64 -37.30
N GLY A 65 -26.42 -1.99 -38.55
CA GLY A 65 -25.93 -1.23 -39.69
C GLY A 65 -24.46 -1.52 -40.11
N GLY A 66 -23.78 -2.44 -39.43
CA GLY A 66 -22.44 -2.91 -39.79
C GLY A 66 -21.35 -1.84 -39.71
N SER A 67 -21.47 -0.89 -38.79
CA SER A 67 -20.47 0.16 -38.54
C SER A 67 -20.07 0.16 -37.07
N ALA A 68 -18.75 0.14 -36.79
CA ALA A 68 -18.25 0.26 -35.43
C ALA A 68 -18.52 1.66 -34.84
N PRO A 69 -18.76 1.78 -33.51
CA PRO A 69 -19.03 3.05 -32.89
C PRO A 69 -17.93 4.08 -33.15
N SER A 70 -18.35 5.27 -33.50
CA SER A 70 -17.45 6.39 -33.78
C SER A 70 -18.11 7.72 -33.35
N ARG A 71 -17.29 8.74 -33.16
CA ARG A 71 -17.81 10.10 -32.95
C ARG A 71 -18.32 10.69 -34.26
N VAL A 72 -19.48 11.35 -34.20
CA VAL A 72 -20.10 12.07 -35.33
C VAL A 72 -20.39 13.49 -34.88
N ASP A 73 -19.96 14.48 -35.67
CA ASP A 73 -20.14 15.91 -35.39
C ASP A 73 -19.69 16.35 -33.99
N ASN A 74 -18.55 15.80 -33.55
CA ASN A 74 -17.96 15.95 -32.23
C ASN A 74 -18.77 15.34 -31.05
N LYS A 75 -19.89 14.67 -31.33
CA LYS A 75 -20.66 13.94 -30.31
C LYS A 75 -20.17 12.52 -30.16
N GLY A 76 -20.08 12.03 -28.90
CA GLY A 76 -19.73 10.64 -28.59
C GLY A 76 -20.83 9.68 -28.97
N PRO A 77 -20.53 8.39 -29.22
CA PRO A 77 -21.57 7.39 -29.51
C PRO A 77 -22.41 7.09 -28.28
N HIS A 78 -23.71 6.81 -28.54
CA HIS A 78 -24.58 6.16 -27.59
C HIS A 78 -24.54 4.64 -27.85
N LEU A 79 -24.06 3.86 -26.91
CA LEU A 79 -23.92 2.41 -27.00
C LEU A 79 -25.17 1.76 -26.37
N ILE A 80 -25.93 1.02 -27.15
CA ILE A 80 -27.21 0.40 -26.76
C ILE A 80 -27.05 -1.10 -26.69
N PHE A 81 -27.24 -1.69 -25.53
CA PHE A 81 -27.28 -3.13 -25.27
C PHE A 81 -28.67 -3.52 -24.78
N ASN A 82 -29.43 -4.25 -25.59
CA ASN A 82 -30.78 -4.62 -25.25
C ASN A 82 -30.94 -6.15 -25.23
N GLY A 83 -31.24 -6.72 -24.06
CA GLY A 83 -31.47 -8.14 -23.85
C GLY A 83 -30.26 -9.03 -24.16
N VAL A 84 -29.04 -8.51 -23.97
CA VAL A 84 -27.80 -9.24 -24.31
C VAL A 84 -26.90 -9.42 -23.08
N ASP A 85 -26.28 -10.61 -23.00
CA ASP A 85 -25.28 -10.94 -22.02
C ASP A 85 -23.93 -11.00 -22.73
N VAL A 86 -23.06 -9.99 -22.49
CA VAL A 86 -21.80 -9.88 -23.22
C VAL A 86 -20.68 -9.22 -22.41
N THR A 87 -19.46 -9.73 -22.60
CA THR A 87 -18.24 -9.06 -22.18
C THR A 87 -17.55 -8.46 -23.39
N VAL A 88 -17.72 -7.16 -23.60
CA VAL A 88 -17.18 -6.44 -24.74
C VAL A 88 -15.69 -6.20 -24.57
N THR A 89 -14.88 -6.65 -25.52
CA THR A 89 -13.44 -6.44 -25.51
C THR A 89 -13.01 -5.19 -26.28
N GLY A 90 -11.89 -4.60 -25.90
CA GLY A 90 -11.41 -3.34 -26.44
C GLY A 90 -12.04 -2.12 -25.75
N THR A 91 -11.50 -0.95 -26.08
CA THR A 91 -11.97 0.32 -25.51
C THR A 91 -12.88 1.02 -26.51
N PRO A 92 -14.15 1.31 -26.16
CA PRO A 92 -15.03 2.12 -27.01
C PRO A 92 -14.43 3.51 -27.27
N PRO A 93 -14.82 4.15 -28.37
CA PRO A 93 -14.54 5.56 -28.56
C PRO A 93 -15.05 6.38 -27.37
N ASN A 94 -14.40 7.52 -27.13
CA ASN A 94 -14.81 8.42 -26.07
C ASN A 94 -16.30 8.82 -26.25
N THR A 95 -17.12 8.51 -25.26
CA THR A 95 -18.56 8.77 -25.23
C THR A 95 -18.91 10.17 -24.71
N SER A 96 -17.91 11.05 -24.47
CA SER A 96 -18.16 12.44 -24.07
C SER A 96 -18.97 13.21 -25.13
N ASP A 97 -19.57 14.31 -24.70
CA ASP A 97 -20.31 15.21 -25.53
C ASP A 97 -21.61 14.60 -26.12
N GLY A 98 -22.48 14.16 -25.24
CA GLY A 98 -23.84 13.70 -25.58
C GLY A 98 -23.96 12.21 -25.87
N GLY A 99 -22.88 11.43 -25.86
CA GLY A 99 -22.95 9.98 -25.95
C GLY A 99 -23.27 9.31 -24.61
N GLY A 100 -23.13 8.00 -24.56
CA GLY A 100 -23.32 7.23 -23.31
C GLY A 100 -23.51 5.74 -23.52
N ILE A 101 -24.03 5.09 -22.49
CA ILE A 101 -24.40 3.66 -22.51
C ILE A 101 -25.80 3.47 -21.95
N SER A 102 -26.56 2.63 -22.60
CA SER A 102 -27.80 2.07 -22.06
C SER A 102 -27.79 0.54 -22.10
N VAL A 103 -28.21 -0.07 -21.00
CA VAL A 103 -28.40 -1.52 -20.85
C VAL A 103 -29.84 -1.77 -20.44
N THR A 104 -30.57 -2.48 -21.28
CA THR A 104 -32.00 -2.72 -21.15
C THR A 104 -32.34 -4.19 -21.40
N GLY A 105 -33.62 -4.55 -21.25
CA GLY A 105 -34.13 -5.87 -21.62
C GLY A 105 -33.58 -7.02 -20.79
N ASN A 106 -33.24 -6.81 -19.51
CA ASN A 106 -32.56 -7.76 -18.61
C ASN A 106 -31.15 -8.20 -19.07
N GLY A 107 -30.48 -7.35 -19.83
CA GLY A 107 -29.12 -7.65 -20.31
C GLY A 107 -28.03 -7.51 -19.20
N SER A 108 -26.96 -8.29 -19.32
CA SER A 108 -25.78 -8.20 -18.47
C SER A 108 -24.56 -7.89 -19.33
N VAL A 109 -24.02 -6.68 -19.18
CA VAL A 109 -22.95 -6.15 -20.03
C VAL A 109 -21.72 -5.82 -19.20
N SER A 110 -20.57 -6.30 -19.66
CA SER A 110 -19.25 -5.90 -19.14
C SER A 110 -18.47 -5.20 -20.24
N VAL A 111 -18.05 -3.95 -20.01
CA VAL A 111 -17.29 -3.17 -21.00
C VAL A 111 -16.26 -2.28 -20.30
N GLY A 112 -15.01 -2.34 -20.77
CA GLY A 112 -13.94 -1.45 -20.29
C GLY A 112 -14.04 -0.09 -20.97
N LEU A 113 -14.26 0.95 -20.18
CA LEU A 113 -14.33 2.33 -20.66
C LEU A 113 -13.03 3.07 -20.32
N GLY A 114 -12.35 3.60 -21.31
CA GLY A 114 -11.11 4.36 -21.08
C GLY A 114 -11.38 5.66 -20.30
N GLN A 115 -11.82 6.70 -20.98
CA GLN A 115 -12.33 7.94 -20.37
C GLN A 115 -13.83 8.02 -20.65
N TRP A 116 -14.58 8.28 -19.62
CA TRP A 116 -16.05 8.40 -19.76
C TRP A 116 -16.47 9.85 -19.73
N GLY A 117 -17.46 10.19 -20.57
CA GLY A 117 -18.01 11.52 -20.61
C GLY A 117 -19.41 11.53 -21.19
N GLY A 118 -20.29 10.63 -20.77
CA GLY A 118 -21.66 10.59 -21.27
C GLY A 118 -22.65 10.10 -20.20
N ASN A 119 -23.89 9.99 -20.61
CA ASN A 119 -24.97 9.51 -19.76
C ASN A 119 -24.95 7.97 -19.62
N VAL A 120 -25.46 7.45 -18.50
CA VAL A 120 -25.66 6.02 -18.25
C VAL A 120 -27.11 5.76 -17.98
N TYR A 121 -27.63 4.70 -18.55
CA TYR A 121 -28.93 4.15 -18.19
C TYR A 121 -28.85 2.63 -18.00
N VAL A 122 -29.23 2.15 -16.83
CA VAL A 122 -29.33 0.71 -16.52
C VAL A 122 -30.76 0.42 -16.08
N GLU A 123 -31.46 -0.29 -16.92
CA GLU A 123 -32.88 -0.64 -16.67
C GLU A 123 -33.01 -1.69 -15.57
N LYS A 124 -34.15 -1.73 -14.90
CA LYS A 124 -34.53 -2.78 -13.94
C LYS A 124 -34.31 -4.17 -14.53
N GLY A 125 -33.68 -5.05 -13.74
CA GLY A 125 -33.31 -6.40 -14.15
C GLY A 125 -32.02 -6.48 -14.99
N SER A 126 -31.46 -5.35 -15.44
CA SER A 126 -30.24 -5.28 -16.22
C SER A 126 -29.02 -4.98 -15.35
N SER A 127 -27.84 -5.34 -15.86
CA SER A 127 -26.59 -5.00 -15.17
C SER A 127 -25.51 -4.47 -16.13
N LEU A 128 -24.79 -3.45 -15.68
CA LEU A 128 -23.62 -2.91 -16.36
C LEU A 128 -22.40 -3.03 -15.45
N THR A 129 -21.37 -3.74 -15.91
CA THR A 129 -20.06 -3.77 -15.28
C THR A 129 -19.07 -2.99 -16.13
N THR A 130 -18.41 -2.00 -15.54
CA THR A 130 -17.48 -1.15 -16.26
C THR A 130 -16.25 -0.82 -15.44
N SER A 131 -15.10 -0.75 -16.12
CA SER A 131 -13.85 -0.25 -15.56
C SER A 131 -13.48 1.07 -16.21
N PHE A 132 -13.14 2.06 -15.39
CA PHE A 132 -12.70 3.38 -15.88
C PHE A 132 -11.21 3.57 -15.68
N SER A 133 -10.59 4.33 -16.55
CA SER A 133 -9.24 4.84 -16.34
C SER A 133 -9.20 6.09 -15.44
N ASN A 134 -9.92 6.07 -14.32
CA ASN A 134 -9.94 7.09 -13.27
C ASN A 134 -10.74 8.38 -13.52
N GLN A 135 -11.44 8.56 -14.64
CA GLN A 135 -12.11 9.86 -14.91
C GLN A 135 -13.50 9.69 -15.51
N ILE A 136 -14.51 10.30 -14.85
CA ILE A 136 -15.78 10.66 -15.51
C ILE A 136 -15.59 12.08 -16.05
N LYS A 137 -15.45 12.19 -17.37
CA LYS A 137 -15.13 13.45 -18.02
C LYS A 137 -16.29 13.94 -18.85
N ASN A 138 -16.71 15.17 -18.67
CA ASN A 138 -17.61 15.84 -19.61
C ASN A 138 -16.93 17.13 -20.08
N THR A 139 -16.77 17.27 -21.39
CA THR A 139 -16.04 18.36 -22.04
C THR A 139 -16.95 19.51 -22.49
N GLU A 140 -18.27 19.39 -22.39
CA GLU A 140 -19.20 20.49 -22.71
C GLU A 140 -19.20 21.55 -21.61
N ALA A 141 -19.48 22.78 -22.01
CA ALA A 141 -19.44 23.96 -21.12
C ALA A 141 -20.44 23.86 -19.93
N GLU A 142 -21.44 23.02 -20.03
CA GLU A 142 -22.42 22.75 -18.98
C GLU A 142 -22.23 21.40 -18.30
N GLY A 143 -21.34 20.60 -18.76
CA GLY A 143 -20.65 19.43 -18.18
C GLY A 143 -21.42 18.53 -17.23
N HIS A 144 -22.65 18.10 -17.55
CA HIS A 144 -23.42 17.15 -16.77
C HIS A 144 -23.20 15.72 -17.25
N ALA A 145 -22.88 14.81 -16.33
CA ALA A 145 -23.01 13.38 -16.57
C ALA A 145 -24.15 12.87 -15.71
N ASN A 146 -25.17 12.34 -16.34
CA ASN A 146 -26.34 11.81 -15.66
C ASN A 146 -26.26 10.26 -15.65
N ILE A 147 -26.35 9.69 -14.48
CA ILE A 147 -26.37 8.25 -14.26
C ILE A 147 -27.75 7.86 -13.73
N TYR A 148 -28.44 7.04 -14.47
CA TYR A 148 -29.76 6.52 -14.10
C TYR A 148 -29.67 5.01 -13.94
N VAL A 149 -29.93 4.52 -12.75
CA VAL A 149 -29.77 3.11 -12.40
C VAL A 149 -31.04 2.62 -11.72
N ASP A 150 -31.76 1.77 -12.41
CA ASP A 150 -32.87 0.98 -11.83
C ASP A 150 -32.56 -0.52 -11.85
N GLY A 151 -31.38 -0.89 -12.33
CA GLY A 151 -30.75 -2.19 -12.25
C GLY A 151 -29.45 -2.16 -11.42
N ILE A 152 -28.41 -2.86 -11.86
CA ILE A 152 -27.12 -2.94 -11.16
C ILE A 152 -26.03 -2.26 -11.99
N LEU A 153 -25.37 -1.27 -11.43
CA LEU A 153 -24.18 -0.64 -12.01
C LEU A 153 -22.94 -1.00 -11.18
N ASN A 154 -22.05 -1.80 -11.75
CA ASN A 154 -20.77 -2.14 -11.15
C ASN A 154 -19.67 -1.27 -11.78
N MET A 155 -19.05 -0.42 -10.98
CA MET A 155 -17.97 0.46 -11.43
C MET A 155 -16.66 0.08 -10.72
N THR A 156 -15.63 -0.27 -11.49
CA THR A 156 -14.30 -0.53 -10.97
C THR A 156 -13.35 0.59 -11.38
N THR A 157 -12.68 1.21 -10.40
CA THR A 157 -11.72 2.28 -10.65
C THR A 157 -10.31 1.80 -10.32
N PRO A 158 -9.38 1.73 -11.27
CA PRO A 158 -7.99 1.48 -10.96
C PRO A 158 -7.47 2.52 -9.98
N GLY A 159 -6.81 2.06 -8.90
CA GLY A 159 -6.27 2.96 -7.87
C GLY A 159 -7.29 3.53 -6.88
N GLY A 160 -8.54 3.06 -6.91
CA GLY A 160 -9.52 3.41 -5.87
C GLY A 160 -10.06 4.83 -5.88
N ASN A 161 -9.69 5.68 -6.81
CA ASN A 161 -10.14 7.07 -6.92
C ASN A 161 -11.10 7.25 -8.11
N LEU A 162 -12.33 7.68 -7.84
CA LEU A 162 -13.26 8.13 -8.86
C LEU A 162 -13.16 9.65 -9.01
N ASN A 163 -12.62 10.10 -10.13
CA ASN A 163 -12.39 11.51 -10.38
C ASN A 163 -13.49 12.08 -11.29
N PHE A 164 -14.27 13.04 -10.78
CA PHE A 164 -15.16 13.89 -11.58
C PHE A 164 -14.30 15.00 -12.18
N ASP A 165 -13.91 14.81 -13.42
CA ASP A 165 -12.83 15.53 -14.02
C ASP A 165 -13.02 17.04 -14.14
N ASN A 166 -11.92 17.56 -14.20
CA ASN A 166 -11.19 18.78 -14.39
C ASN A 166 -11.27 19.45 -15.77
N GLY A 167 -12.34 19.31 -16.50
CA GLY A 167 -12.64 20.32 -17.50
C GLY A 167 -12.75 21.71 -16.83
N THR A 168 -12.38 22.76 -17.50
CA THR A 168 -12.34 24.14 -16.98
C THR A 168 -13.71 24.73 -16.61
N GLY A 169 -14.78 23.94 -16.60
CA GLY A 169 -16.14 24.35 -16.25
C GLY A 169 -16.62 23.82 -14.88
N SER A 170 -17.51 24.55 -14.23
CA SER A 170 -18.32 24.03 -13.12
C SER A 170 -19.44 23.19 -13.72
N GLY A 171 -19.57 21.93 -13.32
CA GLY A 171 -20.65 21.05 -13.74
C GLY A 171 -21.21 20.25 -12.58
N ASN A 172 -22.42 19.76 -12.73
CA ASN A 172 -23.07 18.94 -11.73
C ASN A 172 -23.18 17.50 -12.25
N HIS A 173 -22.82 16.54 -11.42
CA HIS A 173 -23.08 15.13 -11.69
C HIS A 173 -24.33 14.73 -10.93
N TYR A 174 -25.31 14.15 -11.64
CA TYR A 174 -26.56 13.69 -11.08
C TYR A 174 -26.64 12.17 -11.22
N TRP A 175 -26.79 11.51 -10.09
CA TRP A 175 -26.99 10.08 -10.02
C TRP A 175 -28.40 9.82 -9.51
N HIS A 176 -29.22 9.23 -10.35
CA HIS A 176 -30.60 8.85 -10.03
C HIS A 176 -30.63 7.34 -9.82
N ILE A 177 -30.98 6.90 -8.63
CA ILE A 177 -31.03 5.50 -8.26
C ILE A 177 -32.49 5.15 -8.00
N GLY A 178 -33.06 4.40 -8.93
CA GLY A 178 -34.44 3.95 -8.89
C GLY A 178 -34.70 2.95 -7.78
N LEU A 179 -35.95 2.50 -7.68
CA LEU A 179 -36.39 1.66 -6.57
C LEU A 179 -35.57 0.36 -6.43
N ASP A 180 -35.25 -0.27 -7.56
CA ASP A 180 -34.46 -1.51 -7.61
C ASP A 180 -32.96 -1.24 -7.89
N GLY A 181 -32.60 0.01 -8.09
CA GLY A 181 -31.25 0.41 -8.49
C GLY A 181 -30.18 0.19 -7.39
N MET A 182 -29.04 -0.31 -7.80
CA MET A 182 -27.84 -0.48 -6.96
C MET A 182 -26.58 -0.05 -7.70
N VAL A 183 -25.74 0.74 -7.05
CA VAL A 183 -24.44 1.16 -7.59
C VAL A 183 -23.33 0.54 -6.75
N ASN A 184 -22.46 -0.25 -7.37
CA ASN A 184 -21.32 -0.90 -6.72
C ASN A 184 -20.02 -0.16 -7.05
N LEU A 185 -19.47 0.53 -6.06
CA LEU A 185 -18.17 1.22 -6.10
C LEU A 185 -17.17 0.55 -5.15
N SER A 186 -17.21 -0.77 -5.03
CA SER A 186 -16.55 -1.53 -3.95
C SER A 186 -15.04 -1.32 -3.84
N ASN A 187 -14.38 -0.92 -4.91
CA ASN A 187 -12.97 -0.58 -4.92
C ASN A 187 -12.69 0.93 -4.87
N THR A 188 -13.74 1.78 -4.84
CA THR A 188 -13.58 3.24 -4.77
C THR A 188 -13.39 3.67 -3.33
N THR A 189 -12.25 4.29 -3.04
CA THR A 189 -11.88 4.77 -1.70
C THR A 189 -11.99 6.29 -1.59
N THR A 190 -11.93 7.01 -2.70
CA THR A 190 -12.01 8.46 -2.74
C THR A 190 -12.80 8.95 -3.95
N ILE A 191 -13.44 10.13 -3.81
CA ILE A 191 -14.02 10.87 -4.91
C ILE A 191 -13.34 12.24 -4.99
N THR A 192 -12.75 12.54 -6.15
CA THR A 192 -12.16 13.86 -6.44
C THR A 192 -13.13 14.65 -7.33
N LYS A 193 -13.55 15.83 -6.90
CA LYS A 193 -14.63 16.59 -7.58
C LYS A 193 -14.17 17.80 -8.39
N ASN A 194 -12.98 18.37 -8.16
CA ASN A 194 -12.38 19.47 -8.92
C ASN A 194 -13.37 20.59 -9.32
N ALA A 195 -14.04 21.23 -8.40
CA ALA A 195 -15.09 22.23 -8.63
C ALA A 195 -16.39 21.72 -9.27
N LYS A 196 -16.58 20.41 -9.32
CA LYS A 196 -17.83 19.76 -9.70
C LYS A 196 -18.64 19.43 -8.46
N THR A 197 -19.94 19.18 -8.63
CA THR A 197 -20.81 18.69 -7.56
C THR A 197 -21.25 17.26 -7.83
N TRP A 198 -21.46 16.50 -6.76
CA TRP A 198 -22.00 15.15 -6.81
C TRP A 198 -23.35 15.11 -6.09
N ASN A 199 -24.40 15.00 -6.88
CA ASN A 199 -25.78 15.02 -6.41
C ASN A 199 -26.37 13.62 -6.62
N VAL A 200 -26.98 13.07 -5.59
CA VAL A 200 -27.60 11.75 -5.63
C VAL A 200 -29.06 11.85 -5.25
N GLU A 201 -29.92 11.24 -6.05
CA GLU A 201 -31.35 11.08 -5.79
C GLU A 201 -31.66 9.59 -5.72
N VAL A 202 -32.39 9.17 -4.69
CA VAL A 202 -32.69 7.76 -4.45
C VAL A 202 -34.21 7.61 -4.25
N VAL A 203 -34.78 6.68 -4.96
CA VAL A 203 -36.17 6.28 -4.74
C VAL A 203 -36.22 5.18 -3.69
N VAL A 204 -37.15 5.29 -2.74
CA VAL A 204 -37.42 4.29 -1.71
C VAL A 204 -38.90 3.89 -1.74
N ALA A 205 -39.17 2.63 -1.36
CA ALA A 205 -40.56 2.13 -1.32
C ALA A 205 -41.35 2.78 -0.19
N GLY A 206 -42.57 3.20 -0.47
CA GLY A 206 -43.52 3.65 0.55
C GLY A 206 -44.04 2.49 1.40
N ALA A 207 -44.22 1.34 0.78
CA ALA A 207 -44.57 0.11 1.44
C ALA A 207 -43.70 -1.04 0.94
N MET A 208 -43.35 -1.98 1.81
CA MET A 208 -42.69 -3.21 1.39
C MET A 208 -43.68 -4.09 0.60
N GLU A 209 -43.17 -4.70 -0.48
CA GLU A 209 -43.96 -5.67 -1.22
C GLU A 209 -44.34 -6.85 -0.32
N LYS A 210 -45.61 -7.22 -0.28
CA LYS A 210 -46.07 -8.31 0.55
C LYS A 210 -45.58 -9.65 -0.01
N LEU A 211 -44.66 -10.27 0.69
CA LEU A 211 -44.09 -11.55 0.28
C LEU A 211 -45.10 -12.67 0.50
N ALA A 212 -45.30 -13.50 -0.51
CA ALA A 212 -46.29 -14.59 -0.47
C ALA A 212 -45.93 -15.68 0.57
N VAL A 213 -44.68 -15.72 0.99
CA VAL A 213 -44.15 -16.72 1.93
C VAL A 213 -44.01 -16.22 3.39
N THR A 214 -44.32 -14.95 3.65
CA THR A 214 -44.23 -14.42 5.00
C THR A 214 -45.58 -14.55 5.74
N ASN A 215 -45.52 -14.91 7.01
CA ASN A 215 -46.66 -14.93 7.92
C ASN A 215 -46.74 -13.65 8.80
N ARG A 216 -45.89 -12.64 8.50
CA ARG A 216 -45.85 -11.37 9.22
C ARG A 216 -46.90 -10.41 8.71
N GLU A 217 -47.49 -9.65 9.63
CA GLU A 217 -48.42 -8.58 9.29
C GLU A 217 -47.68 -7.32 8.91
N MET A 218 -48.22 -6.58 7.93
CA MET A 218 -47.75 -5.24 7.60
C MET A 218 -48.12 -4.28 8.73
N VAL A 219 -47.17 -3.39 9.04
CA VAL A 219 -47.35 -2.37 10.06
C VAL A 219 -46.99 -0.99 9.49
N ASP A 220 -47.73 0.03 9.89
CA ASP A 220 -47.37 1.41 9.60
C ASP A 220 -46.15 1.82 10.38
N ASP A 221 -45.37 2.77 9.84
CA ASP A 221 -44.18 3.31 10.45
C ASP A 221 -43.04 2.29 10.73
N ALA A 222 -43.05 1.16 10.04
CA ALA A 222 -41.93 0.23 10.14
C ALA A 222 -40.60 0.89 9.73
N LEU A 223 -39.55 0.61 10.46
CA LEU A 223 -38.20 1.09 10.11
C LEU A 223 -37.68 0.27 8.93
N ILE A 224 -37.49 0.92 7.80
CA ILE A 224 -36.99 0.32 6.58
C ILE A 224 -35.56 0.82 6.33
N THR A 225 -34.63 -0.08 6.00
CA THR A 225 -33.30 0.27 5.54
C THR A 225 -33.16 -0.10 4.07
N ARG A 226 -32.80 0.87 3.22
CA ARG A 226 -32.50 0.66 1.81
C ARG A 226 -31.05 0.96 1.50
N TYR A 227 -30.33 -0.04 1.06
CA TYR A 227 -29.00 0.10 0.48
C TYR A 227 -29.13 0.54 -0.97
N PHE A 228 -28.36 1.53 -1.38
CA PHE A 228 -28.36 2.03 -2.75
C PHE A 228 -26.96 2.11 -3.35
N MET A 229 -25.92 2.02 -2.52
CA MET A 229 -24.56 2.06 -2.99
C MET A 229 -23.64 1.19 -2.13
N SER A 230 -22.85 0.35 -2.77
CA SER A 230 -21.72 -0.36 -2.15
C SER A 230 -20.42 0.38 -2.48
N THR A 231 -19.55 0.60 -1.51
CA THR A 231 -18.32 1.37 -1.72
C THR A 231 -17.17 0.78 -0.95
N GLY A 232 -15.96 1.14 -1.34
CA GLY A 232 -14.75 0.85 -0.59
C GLY A 232 -14.42 1.90 0.47
N ALA A 233 -15.23 2.98 0.65
CA ALA A 233 -14.97 4.08 1.59
C ALA A 233 -16.27 4.70 2.11
N ASP A 234 -16.21 5.42 3.22
CA ASP A 234 -17.30 6.32 3.60
C ASP A 234 -17.32 7.51 2.64
N LEU A 235 -18.19 7.46 1.66
CA LEU A 235 -18.36 8.51 0.66
C LEU A 235 -19.46 9.50 1.01
N GLY A 236 -20.15 9.33 2.14
CA GLY A 236 -21.26 10.22 2.55
C GLY A 236 -20.85 11.67 2.69
N ALA A 237 -19.65 11.95 3.17
CA ALA A 237 -19.09 13.28 3.26
C ALA A 237 -18.74 13.91 1.88
N SER A 238 -18.62 13.09 0.83
CA SER A 238 -18.32 13.56 -0.52
C SER A 238 -19.56 14.03 -1.29
N LEU A 239 -20.76 13.72 -0.80
CA LEU A 239 -22.02 14.16 -1.40
C LEU A 239 -22.24 15.66 -1.24
N ASP A 240 -22.60 16.35 -2.30
CA ASP A 240 -23.04 17.76 -2.25
C ASP A 240 -24.53 17.85 -1.97
N SER A 241 -25.32 16.92 -2.52
CA SER A 241 -26.72 16.79 -2.15
C SER A 241 -27.17 15.32 -2.19
N LEU A 242 -28.07 14.98 -1.29
CA LEU A 242 -28.80 13.72 -1.29
C LEU A 242 -30.30 14.03 -1.13
N ARG A 243 -31.10 13.54 -2.06
CA ARG A 243 -32.55 13.60 -2.00
C ARG A 243 -33.11 12.18 -1.97
N ILE A 244 -34.05 11.95 -1.11
CA ILE A 244 -34.76 10.68 -0.99
C ILE A 244 -36.23 10.89 -1.33
N TRP A 245 -36.70 10.11 -2.28
CA TRP A 245 -38.09 10.13 -2.77
C TRP A 245 -38.79 8.86 -2.34
N LYS A 246 -39.73 8.96 -1.39
CA LYS A 246 -40.55 7.84 -0.96
C LYS A 246 -41.75 7.70 -1.90
N GLN A 247 -41.91 6.57 -2.55
CA GLN A 247 -43.03 6.25 -3.40
C GLN A 247 -44.29 6.08 -2.56
N THR A 248 -45.34 6.84 -2.84
CA THR A 248 -46.63 6.81 -2.11
C THR A 248 -47.78 6.33 -2.98
N GLY A 249 -47.54 6.10 -4.27
CA GLY A 249 -48.47 5.56 -5.23
C GLY A 249 -47.78 5.19 -6.54
N ASP A 250 -48.50 4.77 -7.57
CA ASP A 250 -47.93 4.26 -8.82
C ASP A 250 -46.93 5.24 -9.49
N ASP A 251 -47.27 6.54 -9.47
CA ASP A 251 -46.37 7.59 -9.96
C ASP A 251 -46.47 8.82 -9.04
N THR A 252 -46.44 8.57 -7.74
CA THR A 252 -46.55 9.63 -6.74
C THR A 252 -45.44 9.43 -5.70
N TYR A 253 -44.71 10.50 -5.44
CA TYR A 253 -43.54 10.47 -4.59
C TYR A 253 -43.55 11.62 -3.59
N GLU A 254 -43.02 11.38 -2.41
CA GLU A 254 -42.82 12.35 -1.35
C GLU A 254 -41.35 12.51 -1.05
N ALA A 255 -40.86 13.74 -0.99
CA ALA A 255 -39.49 14.01 -0.59
C ALA A 255 -39.36 13.87 0.93
N LEU A 256 -38.40 13.03 1.37
CA LEU A 256 -38.05 12.89 2.77
C LEU A 256 -37.03 13.94 3.22
N THR A 257 -37.12 14.38 4.48
CA THR A 257 -36.18 15.33 5.08
C THR A 257 -35.08 14.56 5.85
N ARG A 258 -33.82 14.92 5.63
CA ARG A 258 -32.71 14.28 6.34
C ARG A 258 -32.72 14.66 7.84
N VAL A 259 -32.45 13.65 8.68
CA VAL A 259 -32.21 13.80 10.12
C VAL A 259 -30.82 13.27 10.48
N ASP A 260 -30.31 13.68 11.65
CA ASP A 260 -28.94 13.36 12.08
C ASP A 260 -28.87 12.16 13.05
N SER A 261 -29.99 11.65 13.50
CA SER A 261 -30.02 10.51 14.41
C SER A 261 -31.28 9.67 14.25
N ALA A 262 -31.17 8.38 14.59
CA ALA A 262 -32.29 7.44 14.54
C ALA A 262 -33.48 7.86 15.44
N GLY A 263 -33.22 8.52 16.57
CA GLY A 263 -34.27 9.04 17.47
C GLY A 263 -35.13 10.15 16.88
N GLN A 264 -34.74 10.74 15.74
CA GLN A 264 -35.48 11.79 15.03
C GLN A 264 -36.28 11.25 13.85
N LEU A 265 -36.19 9.92 13.56
CA LEU A 265 -36.90 9.34 12.45
C LEU A 265 -38.42 9.34 12.67
N GLY A 266 -39.12 9.96 11.73
CA GLY A 266 -40.58 9.96 11.60
C GLY A 266 -41.00 9.66 10.15
N ALA A 267 -42.29 9.67 9.89
CA ALA A 267 -42.85 9.28 8.58
C ALA A 267 -42.31 10.10 7.39
N GLY A 268 -41.98 11.37 7.60
CA GLY A 268 -41.44 12.27 6.55
C GLY A 268 -39.94 12.41 6.53
N ASN A 269 -39.16 11.54 7.23
CA ASN A 269 -37.73 11.74 7.47
C ASN A 269 -36.90 10.53 7.03
N PHE A 270 -35.62 10.78 6.76
CA PHE A 270 -34.65 9.71 6.57
C PHE A 270 -33.33 10.02 7.33
N LEU A 271 -32.63 8.96 7.69
CA LEU A 271 -31.26 8.97 8.19
C LEU A 271 -30.35 8.37 7.12
N LEU A 272 -29.30 9.11 6.73
CA LEU A 272 -28.24 8.54 5.92
C LEU A 272 -27.30 7.73 6.81
N VAL A 273 -27.13 6.46 6.48
CA VAL A 273 -26.10 5.59 7.07
C VAL A 273 -25.05 5.38 6.02
N SER A 274 -23.87 5.97 6.23
CA SER A 274 -22.71 5.84 5.36
C SER A 274 -21.56 5.30 6.15
N ASN A 275 -20.99 4.23 5.67
CA ASN A 275 -19.86 3.53 6.29
C ASN A 275 -18.94 2.97 5.20
N GLY A 276 -17.90 2.30 5.61
CA GLY A 276 -16.89 1.82 4.67
C GLY A 276 -17.32 0.76 3.67
N SER A 277 -18.54 0.21 3.73
CA SER A 277 -19.02 -0.75 2.72
C SER A 277 -20.12 -0.19 1.89
N GLY A 278 -20.75 0.90 2.29
CA GLY A 278 -21.82 1.43 1.47
C GLY A 278 -22.56 2.61 2.06
N MET A 279 -23.57 3.00 1.32
CA MET A 279 -24.53 4.01 1.73
C MET A 279 -25.94 3.41 1.70
N SER A 280 -26.66 3.64 2.78
CA SER A 280 -28.07 3.27 2.93
C SER A 280 -28.86 4.41 3.54
N VAL A 281 -30.16 4.36 3.37
CA VAL A 281 -31.08 5.24 4.06
C VAL A 281 -31.98 4.43 4.96
N GLN A 282 -32.17 4.92 6.18
CA GLN A 282 -33.19 4.43 7.10
C GLN A 282 -34.37 5.42 7.10
N TYR A 283 -35.56 4.92 6.97
CA TYR A 283 -36.78 5.74 6.92
C TYR A 283 -37.97 4.96 7.45
N LYS A 284 -39.09 5.67 7.67
CA LYS A 284 -40.36 5.07 8.06
C LYS A 284 -41.25 4.88 6.86
N GLY A 285 -41.85 3.70 6.74
CA GLY A 285 -42.81 3.34 5.72
C GLY A 285 -43.74 2.24 6.19
N GLU A 286 -44.60 1.79 5.33
CA GLU A 286 -45.37 0.56 5.59
C GLU A 286 -44.43 -0.63 5.39
N GLY A 287 -44.40 -1.54 6.32
CA GLY A 287 -43.49 -2.69 6.23
C GLY A 287 -43.73 -3.69 7.34
N TYR A 288 -42.74 -4.53 7.57
CA TYR A 288 -42.79 -5.48 8.66
C TYR A 288 -41.91 -4.98 9.82
N ASP A 289 -42.42 -5.12 11.05
CA ASP A 289 -41.54 -4.84 12.21
C ASP A 289 -40.35 -5.82 12.24
N ALA A 290 -39.16 -5.29 12.53
CA ALA A 290 -37.98 -6.11 12.77
C ALA A 290 -38.17 -7.00 14.00
N GLU A 291 -37.86 -8.27 13.84
CA GLU A 291 -38.02 -9.28 14.89
C GLU A 291 -36.68 -9.90 15.27
N THR A 292 -36.62 -10.53 16.43
CA THR A 292 -35.50 -11.40 16.80
C THR A 292 -35.88 -12.83 16.50
N LEU A 293 -35.14 -13.43 15.57
CA LEU A 293 -35.40 -14.75 15.03
C LEU A 293 -34.34 -15.76 15.45
N VAL A 294 -34.75 -16.99 15.66
CA VAL A 294 -33.85 -18.10 15.98
C VAL A 294 -33.80 -19.07 14.80
N TRP A 295 -32.58 -19.42 14.39
CA TRP A 295 -32.35 -20.36 13.30
C TRP A 295 -32.82 -21.78 13.67
N ASN A 296 -33.65 -22.39 12.83
CA ASN A 296 -34.25 -23.72 13.05
C ASN A 296 -34.34 -24.56 11.76
N SER A 297 -33.44 -24.34 10.80
CA SER A 297 -33.55 -24.97 9.49
C SER A 297 -32.29 -25.74 9.12
N ASN A 298 -32.43 -26.70 8.21
CA ASN A 298 -31.34 -27.33 7.47
C ASN A 298 -31.26 -26.81 6.02
N GLY A 299 -32.03 -25.74 5.71
CA GLY A 299 -32.12 -25.14 4.38
C GLY A 299 -31.13 -24.01 4.13
N THR A 300 -31.49 -23.19 3.17
CA THR A 300 -30.71 -21.99 2.79
C THR A 300 -31.32 -20.76 3.44
N TRP A 301 -30.50 -19.96 4.06
CA TRP A 301 -30.88 -18.63 4.53
C TRP A 301 -30.93 -17.67 3.33
N SER A 302 -32.08 -17.09 3.10
CA SER A 302 -32.30 -16.02 2.10
C SER A 302 -33.17 -14.94 2.71
N ASN A 303 -33.20 -13.78 2.08
CA ASN A 303 -33.95 -12.67 2.59
C ASN A 303 -35.51 -12.81 2.45
N THR A 304 -35.98 -13.95 2.00
CA THR A 304 -37.39 -14.32 1.96
C THR A 304 -37.61 -15.75 2.46
N GLY A 305 -36.55 -16.37 2.99
CA GLY A 305 -36.53 -17.78 3.37
C GLY A 305 -37.24 -18.01 4.70
N THR A 306 -37.94 -19.12 4.79
CA THR A 306 -38.41 -19.71 6.06
C THR A 306 -37.32 -20.49 6.76
N GLY A 307 -37.63 -21.05 7.93
CA GLY A 307 -36.67 -21.80 8.73
C GLY A 307 -36.20 -21.05 9.96
N TRP A 308 -36.93 -20.06 10.33
CA TRP A 308 -36.76 -19.23 11.52
C TRP A 308 -38.01 -19.34 12.41
N TYR A 309 -37.85 -19.14 13.68
CA TYR A 309 -38.96 -18.87 14.57
C TYR A 309 -38.67 -17.65 15.44
N LYS A 310 -39.71 -16.99 15.90
CA LYS A 310 -39.59 -15.80 16.74
C LYS A 310 -39.02 -16.18 18.11
N GLN A 311 -38.03 -15.44 18.60
CA GLN A 311 -37.48 -15.65 19.92
C GLN A 311 -38.59 -15.58 20.99
N GLY A 312 -38.63 -16.59 21.84
CA GLY A 312 -39.69 -16.71 22.88
C GLY A 312 -40.97 -17.42 22.40
N ASP A 313 -41.11 -17.78 21.12
CA ASP A 313 -42.21 -18.60 20.64
C ASP A 313 -42.03 -20.06 21.09
N GLY A 314 -42.77 -20.47 22.12
CA GLY A 314 -42.71 -21.82 22.64
C GLY A 314 -43.21 -22.89 21.65
N THR A 315 -43.95 -22.51 20.63
CA THR A 315 -44.46 -23.40 19.58
C THR A 315 -43.51 -23.53 18.40
N LYS A 316 -42.50 -22.66 18.31
CA LYS A 316 -41.52 -22.58 17.23
C LYS A 316 -42.21 -22.50 15.84
N THR A 317 -43.19 -21.65 15.73
CA THR A 317 -43.92 -21.42 14.49
C THR A 317 -42.96 -20.88 13.44
N ASP A 318 -42.85 -21.57 12.31
CA ASP A 318 -41.98 -21.16 11.21
C ASP A 318 -42.35 -19.78 10.68
N THR A 319 -41.36 -18.93 10.57
CA THR A 319 -41.54 -17.55 10.07
C THR A 319 -40.44 -17.21 9.04
N SER A 320 -40.69 -16.17 8.26
CA SER A 320 -39.75 -15.71 7.26
C SER A 320 -38.76 -14.70 7.85
N PHE A 321 -37.49 -14.85 7.46
CA PHE A 321 -36.50 -13.81 7.68
C PHE A 321 -36.76 -12.63 6.76
N LEU A 322 -36.60 -11.43 7.27
CA LEU A 322 -36.60 -10.18 6.49
C LEU A 322 -35.36 -9.37 6.84
N ASN A 323 -34.79 -8.69 5.85
CA ASN A 323 -33.67 -7.79 6.09
C ASN A 323 -34.01 -6.74 7.17
N GLY A 324 -33.12 -6.59 8.13
CA GLY A 324 -33.33 -5.74 9.32
C GLY A 324 -33.67 -6.51 10.59
N ASP A 325 -34.02 -7.80 10.51
CA ASP A 325 -34.20 -8.65 11.68
C ASP A 325 -32.91 -8.86 12.46
N ALA A 326 -33.04 -9.14 13.75
CA ALA A 326 -31.97 -9.72 14.55
C ALA A 326 -32.03 -11.26 14.46
N VAL A 327 -30.89 -11.93 14.43
CA VAL A 327 -30.84 -13.38 14.30
C VAL A 327 -29.97 -14.03 15.36
N ILE A 328 -30.39 -15.19 15.87
CA ILE A 328 -29.70 -15.99 16.87
C ILE A 328 -29.48 -17.40 16.35
N PHE A 329 -28.24 -17.86 16.42
CA PHE A 329 -27.81 -19.20 16.07
C PHE A 329 -27.44 -19.96 17.36
N THR A 330 -28.33 -20.85 17.77
CA THR A 330 -28.23 -21.51 19.08
C THR A 330 -27.54 -22.87 19.03
N ALA A 331 -27.12 -23.37 20.19
CA ALA A 331 -26.54 -24.69 20.31
C ALA A 331 -27.54 -25.83 20.01
N ALA A 332 -28.80 -25.61 20.30
CA ALA A 332 -29.84 -26.65 20.31
C ALA A 332 -30.53 -26.83 18.95
N GLU A 333 -30.54 -25.84 18.10
CA GLU A 333 -31.43 -25.78 16.95
C GLU A 333 -30.67 -25.67 15.61
N GLY A 334 -31.29 -26.14 14.55
CA GLY A 334 -30.87 -26.02 13.17
C GLY A 334 -29.52 -26.66 12.78
N SER A 335 -29.20 -26.59 11.50
CA SER A 335 -27.90 -27.00 10.99
C SER A 335 -26.82 -25.99 11.42
N LYS A 336 -25.66 -26.52 11.81
CA LYS A 336 -24.48 -25.68 12.13
C LYS A 336 -23.75 -25.21 10.89
N THR A 337 -24.06 -25.77 9.74
CA THR A 337 -23.64 -25.26 8.43
C THR A 337 -24.86 -24.67 7.74
N VAL A 338 -24.81 -23.36 7.45
CA VAL A 338 -25.92 -22.60 6.89
C VAL A 338 -25.49 -22.08 5.53
N ASN A 339 -26.15 -22.56 4.48
CA ASN A 339 -26.00 -21.94 3.16
C ASN A 339 -26.81 -20.64 3.12
N PHE A 340 -26.32 -19.61 2.49
CA PHE A 340 -27.06 -18.39 2.29
C PHE A 340 -26.86 -17.80 0.90
N SER A 341 -27.82 -17.02 0.42
CA SER A 341 -27.81 -16.44 -0.92
C SER A 341 -28.33 -14.99 -0.91
N GLY A 342 -27.84 -14.21 -1.85
CA GLY A 342 -28.20 -12.81 -1.99
C GLY A 342 -27.56 -11.89 -0.98
N GLY A 343 -28.06 -10.69 -0.87
CA GLY A 343 -27.62 -9.70 0.11
C GLY A 343 -28.41 -9.85 1.42
N ILE A 344 -27.77 -10.37 2.45
CA ILE A 344 -28.34 -10.51 3.79
C ILE A 344 -27.95 -9.29 4.62
N ASN A 345 -28.95 -8.69 5.25
CA ASN A 345 -28.81 -7.55 6.12
C ASN A 345 -29.55 -7.80 7.43
N VAL A 346 -28.83 -7.78 8.53
CA VAL A 346 -29.39 -7.99 9.87
C VAL A 346 -29.01 -6.84 10.81
N SER A 347 -29.87 -6.56 11.77
CA SER A 347 -29.57 -5.60 12.84
C SER A 347 -28.55 -6.19 13.82
N SER A 348 -28.63 -7.48 14.09
CA SER A 348 -27.60 -8.18 14.87
C SER A 348 -27.58 -9.68 14.55
N MET A 349 -26.40 -10.30 14.70
CA MET A 349 -26.24 -11.75 14.69
C MET A 349 -25.63 -12.21 16.03
N THR A 350 -26.20 -13.23 16.63
CA THR A 350 -25.64 -13.85 17.85
C THR A 350 -25.36 -15.33 17.59
N PHE A 351 -24.14 -15.76 17.86
CA PHE A 351 -23.73 -17.15 17.77
C PHE A 351 -23.44 -17.70 19.16
N GLU A 352 -24.25 -18.63 19.61
CA GLU A 352 -24.11 -19.27 20.93
C GLU A 352 -23.19 -20.49 20.91
N THR A 353 -22.80 -20.96 19.72
CA THR A 353 -21.91 -22.10 19.47
C THR A 353 -21.27 -21.97 18.09
N ASP A 354 -20.49 -22.97 17.69
CA ASP A 354 -19.81 -23.00 16.40
C ASP A 354 -20.79 -23.05 15.22
N TYR A 355 -20.60 -22.16 14.25
CA TYR A 355 -21.36 -22.13 13.01
C TYR A 355 -20.48 -21.85 11.80
N THR A 356 -20.87 -22.42 10.67
CA THR A 356 -20.27 -22.11 9.35
C THR A 356 -21.35 -21.54 8.45
N LEU A 357 -21.14 -20.34 7.94
CA LEU A 357 -22.01 -19.71 6.94
C LEU A 357 -21.37 -19.85 5.55
N LEU A 358 -22.03 -20.54 4.64
CA LEU A 358 -21.53 -20.78 3.28
C LEU A 358 -22.28 -19.88 2.27
N PRO A 359 -21.59 -18.88 1.70
CA PRO A 359 -22.22 -17.98 0.76
C PRO A 359 -22.43 -18.64 -0.60
N GLY A 360 -23.57 -18.36 -1.22
CA GLY A 360 -23.76 -18.55 -2.65
C GLY A 360 -22.96 -17.53 -3.47
N GLU A 361 -22.98 -17.68 -4.78
CA GLU A 361 -22.26 -16.76 -5.67
C GLU A 361 -22.75 -15.31 -5.49
N GLY A 362 -21.83 -14.37 -5.31
CA GLY A 362 -22.14 -12.96 -5.12
C GLY A 362 -22.80 -12.59 -3.78
N ALA A 363 -22.98 -13.54 -2.87
CA ALA A 363 -23.63 -13.28 -1.59
C ALA A 363 -22.81 -12.31 -0.71
N THR A 364 -23.50 -11.39 -0.07
CA THR A 364 -22.97 -10.42 0.88
C THR A 364 -23.70 -10.51 2.21
N LEU A 365 -22.99 -10.25 3.29
CA LEU A 365 -23.56 -10.27 4.64
C LEU A 365 -23.18 -8.99 5.37
N PHE A 366 -24.20 -8.26 5.76
CA PHE A 366 -24.08 -7.10 6.59
C PHE A 366 -24.79 -7.32 7.91
N ALA A 367 -24.12 -7.01 9.02
CA ALA A 367 -24.72 -6.96 10.35
C ALA A 367 -24.24 -5.73 11.10
N GLN A 368 -25.14 -5.00 11.74
CA GLN A 368 -24.71 -3.86 12.57
C GLN A 368 -23.82 -4.35 13.72
N GLU A 369 -24.18 -5.50 14.29
CA GLU A 369 -23.40 -6.16 15.32
C GLU A 369 -23.39 -7.70 15.13
N THR A 370 -22.25 -8.31 15.35
CA THR A 370 -22.09 -9.76 15.43
C THR A 370 -21.51 -10.12 16.80
N VAL A 371 -22.26 -10.93 17.57
CA VAL A 371 -21.87 -11.36 18.91
C VAL A 371 -21.47 -12.83 18.87
N LEU A 372 -20.23 -13.13 19.25
CA LEU A 372 -19.74 -14.48 19.44
C LEU A 372 -19.69 -14.79 20.94
N SER A 373 -20.48 -15.75 21.40
CA SER A 373 -20.46 -16.19 22.80
C SER A 373 -19.12 -16.83 23.17
N ASN A 374 -18.86 -16.97 24.46
CA ASN A 374 -17.64 -17.61 24.96
C ASN A 374 -17.42 -18.99 24.32
N GLY A 375 -16.26 -19.23 23.72
CA GLY A 375 -15.87 -20.48 23.10
C GLY A 375 -16.59 -20.80 21.80
N SER A 376 -17.38 -19.88 21.23
CA SER A 376 -18.01 -20.10 19.93
C SER A 376 -17.10 -19.68 18.79
N SER A 377 -17.18 -20.36 17.65
CA SER A 377 -16.48 -20.01 16.43
C SER A 377 -17.46 -19.73 15.28
N LEU A 378 -17.20 -18.66 14.56
CA LEU A 378 -17.91 -18.36 13.32
C LEU A 378 -16.95 -18.52 12.14
N THR A 379 -17.32 -19.41 11.23
CA THR A 379 -16.60 -19.56 9.96
C THR A 379 -17.46 -19.01 8.84
N LEU A 380 -16.94 -18.03 8.13
CA LEU A 380 -17.57 -17.42 6.97
C LEU A 380 -16.93 -17.97 5.70
N GLY A 381 -17.63 -18.84 5.01
CA GLY A 381 -17.15 -19.53 3.82
C GLY A 381 -16.35 -20.82 4.10
N ASP A 382 -15.76 -21.35 3.05
CA ASP A 382 -14.80 -22.45 3.04
C ASP A 382 -13.89 -22.35 1.81
N GLY A 383 -13.10 -23.40 1.49
CA GLY A 383 -12.23 -23.40 0.32
C GLY A 383 -12.94 -23.19 -1.01
N ASP A 384 -14.20 -23.61 -1.12
CA ASP A 384 -15.00 -23.56 -2.34
C ASP A 384 -16.03 -22.42 -2.31
N HIS A 385 -16.51 -22.03 -1.14
CA HIS A 385 -17.53 -20.99 -0.94
C HIS A 385 -16.90 -19.77 -0.28
N ARG A 386 -16.68 -18.70 -1.05
CA ARG A 386 -15.97 -17.52 -0.59
C ARG A 386 -16.84 -16.29 -0.59
N PHE A 387 -16.73 -15.48 0.46
CA PHE A 387 -17.50 -14.25 0.62
C PHE A 387 -17.09 -13.19 -0.38
N SER A 388 -18.09 -12.48 -0.91
CA SER A 388 -17.90 -11.26 -1.70
C SER A 388 -17.85 -10.00 -0.81
N GLY A 389 -18.45 -10.04 0.38
CA GLY A 389 -18.36 -8.97 1.36
C GLY A 389 -18.97 -9.35 2.70
N PHE A 390 -18.28 -8.98 3.78
CA PHE A 390 -18.78 -9.05 5.15
C PHE A 390 -18.49 -7.72 5.86
N GLU A 391 -19.49 -7.22 6.57
CA GLU A 391 -19.32 -6.03 7.42
C GLU A 391 -20.07 -6.17 8.72
N SER A 392 -19.39 -5.92 9.82
CA SER A 392 -19.98 -5.95 11.15
C SER A 392 -19.11 -5.32 12.21
N LEU A 393 -19.75 -4.82 13.29
CA LEU A 393 -19.10 -4.66 14.58
C LEU A 393 -19.08 -6.05 15.25
N VAL A 394 -17.91 -6.66 15.35
CA VAL A 394 -17.81 -8.00 15.92
C VAL A 394 -17.33 -7.93 17.37
N THR A 395 -18.13 -8.50 18.28
CA THR A 395 -17.79 -8.65 19.68
C THR A 395 -17.64 -10.15 20.00
N GLY A 396 -16.53 -10.53 20.60
CA GLY A 396 -16.24 -11.93 20.93
C GLY A 396 -16.06 -12.14 22.41
N GLY A 397 -16.61 -13.23 22.93
CA GLY A 397 -16.32 -13.74 24.27
C GLY A 397 -14.95 -14.41 24.36
N GLU A 398 -14.56 -14.86 25.56
CA GLU A 398 -13.30 -15.59 25.75
C GLU A 398 -13.25 -16.83 24.85
N ASN A 399 -12.13 -17.07 24.17
CA ASN A 399 -11.87 -18.17 23.24
C ASN A 399 -12.85 -18.25 22.05
N SER A 400 -13.47 -17.13 21.69
CA SER A 400 -14.22 -17.06 20.44
C SER A 400 -13.30 -16.79 19.26
N SER A 401 -13.71 -17.23 18.06
CA SER A 401 -12.92 -17.02 16.84
C SER A 401 -13.79 -16.69 15.63
N LEU A 402 -13.25 -15.89 14.71
CA LEU A 402 -13.84 -15.63 13.40
C LEU A 402 -12.86 -16.04 12.31
N THR A 403 -13.27 -16.98 11.46
CA THR A 403 -12.52 -17.37 10.26
C THR A 403 -13.28 -16.91 9.02
N VAL A 404 -12.60 -16.25 8.09
CA VAL A 404 -13.24 -15.73 6.87
C VAL A 404 -12.51 -16.19 5.62
N TYR A 405 -13.23 -16.88 4.74
CA TYR A 405 -12.77 -17.22 3.40
C TYR A 405 -13.28 -16.18 2.40
N MET A 406 -12.36 -15.42 1.82
CA MET A 406 -12.68 -14.33 0.91
C MET A 406 -12.40 -14.68 -0.54
N LYS A 407 -13.15 -14.09 -1.46
CA LYS A 407 -12.87 -14.20 -2.89
C LYS A 407 -11.59 -13.42 -3.23
N THR A 408 -10.63 -14.07 -3.89
CA THR A 408 -9.28 -13.54 -4.11
C THR A 408 -8.97 -13.23 -5.58
N ASP A 409 -9.96 -13.23 -6.47
CA ASP A 409 -9.68 -12.87 -7.86
C ASP A 409 -9.42 -11.35 -8.01
N ALA A 410 -8.56 -11.01 -8.98
CA ALA A 410 -8.09 -9.63 -9.18
C ALA A 410 -9.21 -8.65 -9.60
N SER A 411 -10.37 -9.15 -10.01
CA SER A 411 -11.49 -8.36 -10.50
C SER A 411 -12.56 -8.08 -9.44
N SER A 412 -12.59 -8.87 -8.37
CA SER A 412 -13.58 -8.72 -7.30
C SER A 412 -13.02 -9.20 -5.95
N ALA A 413 -12.07 -8.44 -5.40
CA ALA A 413 -11.61 -8.70 -4.04
C ALA A 413 -12.78 -8.50 -3.07
N GLY A 414 -13.21 -9.59 -2.43
CA GLY A 414 -14.13 -9.50 -1.30
C GLY A 414 -13.49 -8.69 -0.17
N SER A 415 -14.29 -8.05 0.64
CA SER A 415 -13.82 -7.25 1.78
C SER A 415 -14.45 -7.70 3.09
N VAL A 416 -13.63 -7.75 4.13
CA VAL A 416 -14.10 -7.81 5.52
C VAL A 416 -13.91 -6.43 6.11
N ASN A 417 -14.99 -5.81 6.54
CA ASN A 417 -14.96 -4.53 7.22
C ASN A 417 -15.41 -4.75 8.67
N LEU A 418 -14.45 -4.72 9.57
CA LEU A 418 -14.75 -4.70 10.99
C LEU A 418 -14.93 -3.25 11.42
N LEU A 419 -16.04 -2.95 12.08
CA LEU A 419 -16.34 -1.60 12.56
C LEU A 419 -15.50 -1.28 13.80
N GLU A 420 -15.27 0.02 14.03
CA GLU A 420 -14.54 0.50 15.20
C GLU A 420 -15.12 -0.05 16.52
N GLY A 421 -14.25 -0.46 17.41
CA GLY A 421 -14.65 -1.06 18.68
C GLY A 421 -14.86 -2.57 18.64
N SER A 422 -14.68 -3.23 17.48
CA SER A 422 -14.69 -4.69 17.42
C SER A 422 -13.58 -5.26 18.29
N ALA A 423 -13.95 -6.18 19.18
CA ALA A 423 -13.03 -6.94 20.01
C ALA A 423 -13.14 -8.41 19.64
N LEU A 424 -12.05 -8.97 19.10
CA LEU A 424 -11.97 -10.38 18.74
C LEU A 424 -10.75 -11.00 19.38
N GLN A 425 -10.83 -12.27 19.73
CA GLN A 425 -9.69 -12.99 20.26
C GLN A 425 -8.85 -13.64 19.15
N ASN A 426 -9.46 -14.12 18.09
CA ASN A 426 -8.73 -14.64 16.93
C ASN A 426 -9.48 -14.31 15.64
N LEU A 427 -8.80 -13.74 14.69
CA LEU A 427 -9.33 -13.44 13.37
C LEU A 427 -8.43 -14.05 12.30
N TYR A 428 -8.96 -14.97 11.51
CA TYR A 428 -8.27 -15.56 10.37
C TYR A 428 -8.82 -14.98 9.07
N VAL A 429 -7.98 -14.34 8.29
CA VAL A 429 -8.39 -13.66 7.05
C VAL A 429 -7.76 -14.31 5.84
N TYR A 430 -8.61 -14.80 4.96
CA TYR A 430 -8.25 -15.26 3.61
C TYR A 430 -8.68 -14.19 2.61
N GLY A 431 -7.74 -13.49 1.98
CA GLY A 431 -8.04 -12.47 1.00
C GLY A 431 -7.68 -11.05 1.45
N ALA A 432 -8.55 -10.06 1.22
CA ALA A 432 -8.28 -8.68 1.56
C ALA A 432 -8.95 -8.25 2.87
N LEU A 433 -8.16 -7.81 3.84
CA LEU A 433 -8.65 -7.13 5.04
C LEU A 433 -8.49 -5.62 4.86
N ARG A 434 -9.59 -4.90 4.96
CA ARG A 434 -9.58 -3.44 5.01
C ARG A 434 -9.89 -2.99 6.42
N LEU A 435 -8.90 -2.35 7.04
CA LEU A 435 -9.08 -1.73 8.35
C LEU A 435 -9.45 -0.26 8.16
N ARG A 436 -10.55 0.16 8.76
CA ARG A 436 -11.02 1.53 8.72
C ARG A 436 -11.29 2.01 10.12
N ALA A 437 -10.82 3.22 10.44
CA ALA A 437 -11.38 3.97 11.53
C ALA A 437 -12.49 4.87 11.00
N SER A 438 -13.55 5.00 11.73
CA SER A 438 -14.38 6.18 11.67
C SER A 438 -13.52 7.40 12.03
N SER A 439 -13.88 8.56 11.58
CA SER A 439 -13.16 9.86 11.69
C SER A 439 -12.70 10.30 13.10
N GLN A 440 -12.65 9.42 14.05
CA GLN A 440 -12.29 9.64 15.44
C GLN A 440 -11.34 8.54 15.89
N SER A 441 -10.11 8.85 16.11
CA SER A 441 -9.06 8.18 16.91
C SER A 441 -9.41 6.84 17.59
N GLY A 442 -10.00 5.89 16.89
CA GLY A 442 -10.30 4.56 17.39
C GLY A 442 -9.16 3.60 17.09
N SER A 443 -8.67 2.89 18.08
CA SER A 443 -7.80 1.74 17.88
C SER A 443 -8.64 0.47 17.81
N TRP A 444 -8.38 -0.36 16.84
CA TRP A 444 -8.91 -1.72 16.78
C TRP A 444 -8.27 -2.54 17.89
N MET A 445 -9.06 -2.99 18.83
CA MET A 445 -8.56 -3.83 19.92
C MET A 445 -8.97 -5.28 19.63
N LEU A 446 -8.02 -6.11 19.32
CA LEU A 446 -8.22 -7.56 19.19
C LEU A 446 -8.24 -8.25 20.56
N GLY A 447 -8.58 -7.55 21.63
CA GLY A 447 -8.78 -8.15 22.95
C GLY A 447 -7.65 -9.00 23.52
N GLY A 448 -6.42 -8.81 23.05
CA GLY A 448 -5.26 -9.66 23.37
C GLY A 448 -5.07 -10.84 22.43
N ALA A 449 -5.85 -10.91 21.35
CA ALA A 449 -5.79 -11.96 20.36
C ALA A 449 -4.94 -11.58 19.15
N SER A 450 -4.66 -12.56 18.32
CA SER A 450 -3.85 -12.41 17.11
C SER A 450 -4.74 -12.27 15.88
N LEU A 451 -4.34 -11.42 14.95
CA LEU A 451 -4.88 -11.35 13.61
C LEU A 451 -4.02 -12.21 12.67
N HIS A 452 -4.59 -13.31 12.18
CA HIS A 452 -3.93 -14.21 11.25
C HIS A 452 -4.26 -13.81 9.81
N MET A 453 -3.26 -13.34 9.07
CA MET A 453 -3.36 -13.06 7.64
C MET A 453 -2.85 -14.26 6.86
N MET A 454 -3.76 -15.00 6.24
CA MET A 454 -3.43 -16.23 5.53
C MET A 454 -2.61 -15.96 4.26
N ALA A 455 -1.90 -16.98 3.78
CA ALA A 455 -1.00 -16.84 2.62
C ALA A 455 -1.70 -16.19 1.41
N GLY A 456 -1.05 -15.22 0.78
CA GLY A 456 -1.58 -14.45 -0.35
C GLY A 456 -2.58 -13.34 0.03
N SER A 457 -2.82 -13.13 1.31
CA SER A 457 -3.72 -12.07 1.78
C SER A 457 -3.14 -10.67 1.58
N THR A 458 -4.02 -9.69 1.56
CA THR A 458 -3.66 -8.27 1.50
C THR A 458 -4.28 -7.52 2.67
N MET A 459 -3.46 -6.76 3.38
CA MET A 459 -3.91 -5.86 4.42
C MET A 459 -3.88 -4.42 3.92
N VAL A 460 -5.02 -3.76 3.90
CA VAL A 460 -5.17 -2.40 3.39
C VAL A 460 -5.54 -1.47 4.52
N PHE A 461 -4.72 -0.45 4.72
CA PHE A 461 -5.01 0.65 5.62
C PHE A 461 -5.59 1.83 4.83
N GLY A 462 -6.78 2.29 5.22
CA GLY A 462 -7.49 3.36 4.49
C GLY A 462 -7.00 4.77 4.85
N SER A 463 -7.48 5.74 4.06
CA SER A 463 -7.02 7.14 4.09
C SER A 463 -7.34 7.93 5.36
N ASP A 464 -8.25 7.44 6.18
CA ASP A 464 -8.88 8.31 7.16
C ASP A 464 -8.41 8.07 8.58
N ALA A 465 -7.33 7.49 8.78
CA ALA A 465 -6.82 7.48 10.09
C ALA A 465 -5.76 6.53 10.40
N GLY A 466 -4.94 6.92 11.15
CA GLY A 466 -4.23 6.21 12.15
C GLY A 466 -5.06 5.10 12.79
N THR A 467 -5.54 4.20 12.03
CA THR A 467 -6.16 3.05 12.49
C THR A 467 -5.30 2.01 12.74
N SER A 468 -5.25 1.79 13.75
CA SER A 468 -4.38 0.85 14.27
C SER A 468 -5.10 -0.30 14.87
N ILE A 469 -4.73 -1.43 14.48
CA ILE A 469 -4.58 -2.56 15.37
C ILE A 469 -3.85 -1.98 16.58
N GLY A 470 -4.40 -2.11 17.79
CA GLY A 470 -3.88 -1.42 18.96
C GLY A 470 -2.39 -1.68 19.22
N ALA A 471 -1.74 -0.76 19.90
CA ALA A 471 -0.34 -0.89 20.26
C ALA A 471 -0.07 -2.22 21.00
N GLY A 472 0.94 -2.96 20.54
CA GLY A 472 1.31 -4.24 21.11
C GLY A 472 0.44 -5.43 20.69
N GLN A 473 -0.56 -5.23 19.83
CA GLN A 473 -1.27 -6.33 19.20
C GLN A 473 -0.39 -7.01 18.14
N THR A 474 -0.64 -8.28 17.90
CA THR A 474 0.15 -9.06 16.94
C THR A 474 -0.68 -9.42 15.72
N VAL A 475 -0.12 -9.14 14.54
CA VAL A 475 -0.58 -9.65 13.25
C VAL A 475 0.28 -10.85 12.89
N ILE A 476 -0.34 -11.99 12.63
CA ILE A 476 0.36 -13.20 12.20
C ILE A 476 0.18 -13.36 10.68
N ALA A 477 1.29 -13.35 9.96
CA ALA A 477 1.31 -13.64 8.53
C ALA A 477 1.55 -15.13 8.32
N GLU A 478 0.56 -15.85 7.83
CA GLU A 478 0.61 -17.31 7.59
C GLU A 478 1.22 -17.70 6.23
N GLY A 479 1.99 -16.80 5.65
CA GLY A 479 2.64 -16.93 4.36
C GLY A 479 2.97 -15.56 3.79
N SER A 480 3.02 -15.43 2.46
CA SER A 480 3.25 -14.13 1.82
C SER A 480 2.10 -13.17 2.10
N LEU A 481 2.43 -11.94 2.51
CA LEU A 481 1.46 -10.90 2.87
C LEU A 481 1.83 -9.56 2.21
N ASN A 482 0.83 -8.88 1.65
CA ASN A 482 0.97 -7.50 1.21
C ASN A 482 0.36 -6.55 2.24
N VAL A 483 1.18 -5.63 2.74
CA VAL A 483 0.74 -4.51 3.58
C VAL A 483 0.71 -3.26 2.71
N TYR A 484 -0.47 -2.72 2.48
CA TYR A 484 -0.68 -1.61 1.56
C TYR A 484 -1.22 -0.39 2.28
N ALA A 485 -0.43 0.68 2.34
CA ALA A 485 -0.84 1.98 2.89
C ALA A 485 -1.27 2.91 1.76
N GLN A 486 -2.57 3.20 1.66
CA GLN A 486 -3.14 4.01 0.59
C GLN A 486 -3.64 5.34 1.14
N ASN A 487 -3.22 6.45 0.54
CA ASN A 487 -3.68 7.81 0.84
C ASN A 487 -3.67 8.17 2.34
N VAL A 488 -2.65 7.72 3.04
CA VAL A 488 -2.49 8.02 4.46
C VAL A 488 -1.83 9.39 4.57
N SER A 489 -2.38 10.30 5.36
CA SER A 489 -1.70 11.56 5.65
C SER A 489 -0.33 11.31 6.27
N ASP A 490 0.64 12.18 6.05
CA ASP A 490 2.08 12.02 6.26
C ASP A 490 2.56 11.61 7.67
N SER A 491 1.70 11.15 8.57
CA SER A 491 2.05 10.92 9.97
C SER A 491 1.46 9.67 10.61
N ASN A 492 1.05 8.67 9.84
CA ASN A 492 0.46 7.48 10.44
C ASN A 492 1.52 6.52 10.98
N THR A 493 1.42 6.23 12.26
CA THR A 493 2.29 5.29 12.96
C THR A 493 1.55 3.99 13.21
N TYR A 494 2.08 2.88 12.72
CA TYR A 494 1.57 1.53 12.97
C TYR A 494 2.28 0.95 14.19
N LEU A 495 1.53 0.75 15.28
CA LEU A 495 2.04 0.32 16.59
C LEU A 495 1.92 -1.19 16.85
N TRP A 496 1.38 -1.94 15.90
CA TRP A 496 1.19 -3.38 16.02
C TRP A 496 2.45 -4.17 15.64
N ASN A 497 2.62 -5.33 16.26
CA ASN A 497 3.67 -6.28 15.91
C ASN A 497 3.24 -7.14 14.72
N LEU A 498 4.20 -7.64 13.94
CA LEU A 498 3.97 -8.62 12.89
C LEU A 498 4.86 -9.83 13.12
N GLU A 499 4.25 -11.01 13.15
CA GLU A 499 4.95 -12.28 13.28
C GLU A 499 4.65 -13.18 12.10
N GLY A 500 5.63 -13.97 11.66
CA GLY A 500 5.39 -15.07 10.74
C GLY A 500 4.77 -16.25 11.46
N GLY A 501 3.70 -16.82 10.89
CA GLY A 501 3.09 -18.05 11.37
C GLY A 501 3.98 -19.29 11.10
N GLU A 502 3.55 -20.43 11.59
CA GLU A 502 4.30 -21.70 11.49
C GLU A 502 4.53 -22.16 10.03
N ASN A 503 3.70 -21.69 9.10
CA ASN A 503 3.77 -22.06 7.68
C ASN A 503 4.68 -21.15 6.85
N VAL A 504 5.23 -20.08 7.42
CA VAL A 504 6.09 -19.17 6.68
C VAL A 504 7.43 -19.81 6.35
N SER A 505 7.76 -19.80 5.07
CA SER A 505 9.02 -20.31 4.52
C SER A 505 9.96 -19.17 4.13
N THR A 506 11.24 -19.49 3.90
CA THR A 506 12.23 -18.52 3.39
C THR A 506 11.92 -18.01 1.98
N GLY A 507 10.97 -18.63 1.28
CA GLY A 507 10.49 -18.18 -0.04
C GLY A 507 9.36 -17.16 0.04
N ASP A 508 8.67 -17.08 1.16
CA ASP A 508 7.55 -16.16 1.34
C ASP A 508 8.00 -14.70 1.45
N THR A 509 7.10 -13.80 1.13
CA THR A 509 7.42 -12.38 1.07
C THR A 509 6.38 -11.53 1.79
N LEU A 510 6.85 -10.74 2.75
CA LEU A 510 6.12 -9.65 3.37
C LEU A 510 6.46 -8.36 2.61
N THR A 511 5.48 -7.78 1.94
CA THR A 511 5.69 -6.60 1.11
C THR A 511 5.01 -5.38 1.73
N PHE A 512 5.78 -4.35 2.01
CA PHE A 512 5.26 -3.04 2.39
C PHE A 512 5.19 -2.14 1.15
N ASN A 513 3.97 -1.82 0.74
CA ASN A 513 3.69 -0.95 -0.40
C ASN A 513 2.87 0.26 0.05
N GLY A 514 2.98 1.37 -0.66
CA GLY A 514 2.11 2.52 -0.42
C GLY A 514 2.59 3.79 -1.08
N THR A 515 1.70 4.78 -1.13
CA THR A 515 1.94 6.11 -1.72
C THR A 515 2.22 7.17 -0.65
N SER A 516 2.29 6.79 0.62
CA SER A 516 2.45 7.67 1.78
C SER A 516 3.74 7.37 2.54
N ASN A 517 4.04 8.16 3.55
CA ASN A 517 5.22 8.05 4.40
C ASN A 517 4.86 7.39 5.77
N PRO A 518 4.56 6.08 5.83
CA PRO A 518 4.16 5.44 7.07
C PRO A 518 5.36 5.23 8.00
N THR A 519 5.08 5.26 9.32
CA THR A 519 5.99 4.79 10.35
C THR A 519 5.52 3.43 10.87
N VAL A 520 6.35 2.42 10.82
CA VAL A 520 6.09 1.08 11.36
C VAL A 520 6.86 0.96 12.67
N ALA A 521 6.16 1.07 13.78
CA ALA A 521 6.74 1.10 15.11
C ALA A 521 6.66 -0.24 15.86
N GLY A 522 5.82 -1.17 15.42
CA GLY A 522 5.76 -2.52 15.95
C GLY A 522 6.95 -3.38 15.50
N ASN A 523 7.27 -4.39 16.29
CA ASN A 523 8.32 -5.34 15.94
C ASN A 523 7.86 -6.28 14.82
N ILE A 524 8.82 -6.70 13.97
CA ILE A 524 8.57 -7.64 12.89
C ILE A 524 9.49 -8.84 13.07
N THR A 525 8.90 -10.03 13.19
CA THR A 525 9.63 -11.31 13.19
C THR A 525 9.06 -12.19 12.08
N TYR A 526 9.82 -12.38 11.00
CA TYR A 526 9.31 -13.04 9.81
C TYR A 526 10.36 -13.94 9.17
N ALA A 527 10.11 -15.25 9.11
CA ALA A 527 11.08 -16.21 8.59
C ALA A 527 11.37 -16.08 7.09
N GLY A 528 10.53 -15.36 6.35
CA GLY A 528 10.67 -15.10 4.92
C GLY A 528 11.38 -13.78 4.59
N ASN A 529 11.10 -13.25 3.42
CA ASN A 529 11.70 -12.04 2.89
C ASN A 529 10.83 -10.81 3.22
N ILE A 530 11.42 -9.71 3.62
CA ILE A 530 10.74 -8.43 3.72
C ILE A 530 11.16 -7.56 2.53
N VAL A 531 10.18 -7.01 1.82
CA VAL A 531 10.38 -6.07 0.73
C VAL A 531 9.70 -4.76 1.07
N SER A 532 10.46 -3.70 1.17
CA SER A 532 9.93 -2.35 1.26
C SER A 532 9.99 -1.69 -0.11
N GLY A 533 8.81 -1.55 -0.74
CA GLY A 533 8.62 -0.91 -2.05
C GLY A 533 7.82 0.36 -1.88
N ALA A 534 8.47 1.46 -1.55
CA ALA A 534 7.81 2.76 -1.58
C ALA A 534 7.69 3.26 -3.03
N GLN A 535 6.61 3.94 -3.38
CA GLN A 535 6.50 4.61 -4.67
C GLN A 535 7.38 5.87 -4.70
N THR A 536 7.61 6.39 -5.89
CA THR A 536 8.44 7.60 -6.11
C THR A 536 8.10 8.71 -5.11
N GLY A 537 9.12 9.12 -4.35
CA GLY A 537 9.03 10.22 -3.39
C GLY A 537 8.47 9.85 -2.01
N SER A 538 8.11 8.59 -1.76
CA SER A 538 7.67 8.14 -0.44
C SER A 538 8.82 7.55 0.39
N THR A 539 8.64 7.60 1.71
CA THR A 539 9.60 7.07 2.69
C THR A 539 8.87 6.19 3.69
N VAL A 540 9.35 4.97 3.90
CA VAL A 540 8.88 4.11 4.99
C VAL A 540 9.86 4.19 6.15
N THR A 541 9.37 4.52 7.34
CA THR A 541 10.19 4.59 8.55
C THR A 541 9.89 3.38 9.43
N PHE A 542 10.91 2.63 9.82
CA PHE A 542 10.80 1.55 10.79
C PHE A 542 11.46 1.99 12.10
N THR A 543 10.70 1.89 13.19
CA THR A 543 11.19 2.15 14.56
C THR A 543 11.04 0.92 15.46
N GLY A 544 10.34 -0.12 15.01
CA GLY A 544 10.31 -1.43 15.66
C GLY A 544 11.46 -2.33 15.20
N ASN A 545 11.85 -3.29 16.02
CA ASN A 545 12.88 -4.25 15.68
C ASN A 545 12.43 -5.20 14.58
N ILE A 546 13.35 -5.58 13.69
CA ILE A 546 13.07 -6.45 12.56
C ILE A 546 14.00 -7.65 12.57
N GLN A 547 13.42 -8.85 12.51
CA GLN A 547 14.13 -10.10 12.29
C GLN A 547 13.53 -10.82 11.08
N ALA A 548 14.35 -11.12 10.06
CA ALA A 548 13.89 -11.76 8.82
C ALA A 548 14.99 -12.54 8.10
N GLU A 549 14.62 -13.41 7.13
CA GLU A 549 15.57 -14.03 6.22
C GLU A 549 16.26 -12.96 5.34
N SER A 550 15.49 -12.04 4.77
CA SER A 550 16.07 -10.93 4.04
C SER A 550 15.26 -9.63 4.20
N PHE A 551 15.97 -8.52 4.11
CA PHE A 551 15.37 -7.20 3.99
C PHE A 551 15.81 -6.57 2.66
N LYS A 552 14.84 -6.25 1.82
CA LYS A 552 15.06 -5.67 0.49
C LYS A 552 14.47 -4.27 0.44
N VAL A 553 15.29 -3.29 0.21
CA VAL A 553 14.85 -1.95 -0.19
C VAL A 553 14.79 -1.96 -1.71
N ALA A 554 13.55 -2.08 -2.20
CA ALA A 554 13.33 -2.33 -3.62
C ALA A 554 12.69 -1.14 -4.31
N HIS A 555 12.89 -1.13 -5.53
CA HIS A 555 12.10 -0.93 -6.70
C HIS A 555 11.77 0.51 -7.05
N TYR A 556 11.26 1.26 -7.04
CA TYR A 556 10.64 2.44 -7.66
C TYR A 556 10.89 3.73 -6.86
N TYR A 557 12.17 4.11 -6.67
CA TYR A 557 12.53 5.38 -5.98
C TYR A 557 12.11 5.43 -4.50
N GLY A 558 12.16 4.28 -3.81
CA GLY A 558 11.81 4.18 -2.41
C GLY A 558 12.95 4.54 -1.47
N ARG A 559 12.61 5.21 -0.38
CA ARG A 559 13.50 5.46 0.74
C ARG A 559 13.01 4.73 1.99
N VAL A 560 13.92 4.13 2.71
CA VAL A 560 13.64 3.48 3.99
C VAL A 560 14.48 4.12 5.07
N HIS A 561 13.88 4.48 6.18
CA HIS A 561 14.56 4.90 7.39
C HIS A 561 14.45 3.82 8.46
N MET A 562 15.57 3.48 9.05
CA MET A 562 15.66 2.66 10.27
C MET A 562 16.07 3.58 11.41
N ALA A 563 15.16 3.78 12.35
CA ALA A 563 15.35 4.75 13.43
C ALA A 563 15.22 4.09 14.81
N ASP A 564 16.28 4.16 15.60
CA ASP A 564 16.34 3.66 16.99
C ASP A 564 15.94 2.19 17.17
N ASN A 565 16.21 1.33 16.17
CA ASN A 565 15.77 -0.06 16.16
C ASN A 565 16.90 -1.04 15.74
N GLU A 566 16.61 -2.33 15.84
CA GLU A 566 17.51 -3.40 15.40
C GLU A 566 16.96 -4.09 14.16
N LEU A 567 17.83 -4.32 13.17
CA LEU A 567 17.56 -5.13 12.00
C LEU A 567 18.51 -6.33 11.97
N GLU A 568 17.97 -7.52 12.20
CA GLU A 568 18.70 -8.78 12.12
C GLU A 568 18.23 -9.58 10.90
N VAL A 569 19.10 -9.76 9.91
CA VAL A 569 18.74 -10.45 8.66
C VAL A 569 19.92 -11.26 8.10
N ASN A 570 19.61 -12.35 7.41
CA ASN A 570 20.63 -13.08 6.65
C ASN A 570 21.08 -12.32 5.40
N LYS A 571 20.20 -11.50 4.81
CA LYS A 571 20.49 -10.76 3.58
C LYS A 571 19.91 -9.36 3.65
N LEU A 572 20.73 -8.37 3.40
CA LEU A 572 20.36 -6.97 3.24
C LEU A 572 20.63 -6.53 1.80
N TRP A 573 19.59 -6.19 1.06
CA TRP A 573 19.70 -5.74 -0.32
C TRP A 573 19.09 -4.36 -0.51
N VAL A 574 19.88 -3.41 -1.00
CA VAL A 574 19.45 -2.04 -1.26
C VAL A 574 19.58 -1.75 -2.76
N GLY A 575 18.52 -1.25 -3.38
CA GLY A 575 18.46 -1.09 -4.83
C GLY A 575 18.27 -2.43 -5.56
N ALA A 576 17.52 -3.37 -4.95
CA ALA A 576 17.18 -4.65 -5.56
C ALA A 576 15.97 -4.48 -6.47
N GLY A 577 16.14 -4.44 -7.75
CA GLY A 577 15.10 -4.23 -8.74
C GLY A 577 14.60 -5.50 -9.42
N GLY A 578 13.40 -5.49 -10.02
CA GLY A 578 12.81 -6.57 -10.82
C GLY A 578 13.00 -6.45 -12.33
N GLY A 579 13.90 -5.60 -12.80
CA GLY A 579 14.18 -5.40 -14.23
C GLY A 579 15.40 -4.51 -14.45
N TYR A 580 16.00 -4.62 -15.64
CA TYR A 580 17.15 -3.80 -16.06
C TYR A 580 16.70 -2.37 -16.38
N ASP A 581 16.39 -1.57 -15.37
CA ASP A 581 16.02 -0.16 -15.55
C ASP A 581 16.98 0.74 -14.78
N ASN A 582 17.78 1.51 -15.51
CA ASN A 582 18.74 2.46 -14.95
C ASN A 582 18.10 3.60 -14.15
N SER A 583 16.77 3.70 -14.12
CA SER A 583 16.03 4.70 -13.35
C SER A 583 15.69 4.24 -11.94
N LEU A 584 15.91 2.98 -11.60
CA LEU A 584 15.55 2.41 -10.30
C LEU A 584 16.55 2.79 -9.22
N TYR A 585 16.04 3.34 -8.12
CA TYR A 585 16.84 3.85 -7.01
C TYR A 585 16.24 3.41 -5.68
N GLY A 586 17.04 2.78 -4.84
CA GLY A 586 16.67 2.43 -3.47
C GLY A 586 17.63 3.05 -2.47
N ALA A 587 17.13 3.68 -1.44
CA ALA A 587 17.93 4.24 -0.36
C ALA A 587 17.53 3.66 1.00
N LEU A 588 18.52 3.30 1.80
CA LEU A 588 18.37 2.93 3.20
C LEU A 588 19.18 3.89 4.07
N ASP A 589 18.50 4.59 4.97
CA ASP A 589 19.11 5.44 5.97
C ASP A 589 19.04 4.75 7.33
N LEU A 590 20.18 4.54 7.97
CA LEU A 590 20.26 4.07 9.34
C LEU A 590 20.43 5.30 10.23
N ASP A 591 19.39 5.60 11.01
CA ASP A 591 19.34 6.74 11.92
C ASP A 591 19.24 6.24 13.36
N SER A 592 20.37 6.08 14.04
CA SER A 592 20.50 5.52 15.40
C SER A 592 20.09 4.04 15.54
N GLY A 593 19.94 3.31 14.42
CA GLY A 593 19.58 1.89 14.40
C GLY A 593 20.79 0.96 14.22
N ASN A 594 20.66 -0.27 14.67
CA ASN A 594 21.68 -1.30 14.50
C ASN A 594 21.25 -2.31 13.44
N VAL A 595 22.13 -2.61 12.50
CA VAL A 595 21.91 -3.64 11.49
C VAL A 595 22.94 -4.74 11.64
N THR A 596 22.49 -5.95 11.94
CA THR A 596 23.33 -7.14 11.98
C THR A 596 22.92 -8.08 10.86
N THR A 597 23.86 -8.43 9.97
CA THR A 597 23.63 -9.37 8.89
C THR A 597 24.52 -10.60 9.06
N ALA A 598 23.94 -11.79 9.01
CA ALA A 598 24.69 -13.04 9.12
C ALA A 598 25.28 -13.51 7.78
N GLY A 599 24.67 -13.17 6.65
CA GLY A 599 25.01 -13.72 5.35
C GLY A 599 25.52 -12.70 4.34
N GLN A 600 24.69 -11.77 3.88
CA GLN A 600 25.02 -10.97 2.71
C GLN A 600 24.50 -9.54 2.78
N VAL A 601 25.35 -8.58 2.46
CA VAL A 601 24.95 -7.20 2.13
C VAL A 601 25.21 -6.94 0.66
N ARG A 602 24.20 -6.50 -0.08
CA ARG A 602 24.33 -6.05 -1.46
C ARG A 602 23.71 -4.67 -1.64
N LEU A 603 24.43 -3.79 -2.28
CA LEU A 603 23.92 -2.54 -2.79
C LEU A 603 23.88 -2.62 -4.32
N ALA A 604 22.82 -2.13 -4.94
CA ALA A 604 22.68 -2.10 -6.40
C ALA A 604 22.73 -3.49 -7.08
N GLU A 605 21.76 -4.36 -6.81
CA GLU A 605 21.70 -5.64 -7.51
C GLU A 605 21.09 -5.51 -8.92
N LEU A 606 20.01 -4.74 -9.07
CA LEU A 606 19.34 -4.49 -10.37
C LEU A 606 18.88 -3.03 -10.50
N GLY A 607 19.54 -2.12 -9.81
CA GLY A 607 19.23 -0.69 -9.78
C GLY A 607 20.29 0.07 -9.00
N HIS A 608 20.09 1.36 -8.76
CA HIS A 608 20.97 2.14 -7.91
C HIS A 608 20.65 1.94 -6.43
N GLY A 609 21.65 1.65 -5.60
CA GLY A 609 21.49 1.45 -4.17
C GLY A 609 22.36 2.40 -3.35
N VAL A 610 21.74 3.07 -2.36
CA VAL A 610 22.46 3.92 -1.41
C VAL A 610 22.16 3.48 0.00
N LEU A 611 23.21 3.22 0.78
CA LEU A 611 23.12 2.93 2.20
C LEU A 611 23.88 4.00 2.98
N ASN A 612 23.18 4.71 3.85
CA ASN A 612 23.76 5.70 4.74
C ASN A 612 23.80 5.15 6.16
N VAL A 613 25.01 5.11 6.77
CA VAL A 613 25.23 4.74 8.16
C VAL A 613 25.49 6.03 8.93
N ASN A 614 24.42 6.59 9.50
CA ASN A 614 24.46 7.90 10.13
C ASN A 614 24.93 7.83 11.60
N GLN A 615 25.12 8.97 12.23
CA GLN A 615 25.58 9.06 13.61
C GLN A 615 24.67 8.27 14.56
N GLY A 616 25.26 7.48 15.44
CA GLY A 616 24.55 6.65 16.41
C GLY A 616 24.10 5.30 15.86
N SER A 617 24.26 5.04 14.56
CA SER A 617 23.89 3.76 13.96
C SER A 617 25.08 2.84 13.74
N SER A 618 24.79 1.54 13.56
CA SER A 618 25.79 0.54 13.24
C SER A 618 25.34 -0.40 12.13
N LEU A 619 26.31 -0.82 11.31
CA LEU A 619 26.16 -1.91 10.35
C LEU A 619 27.20 -2.99 10.64
N THR A 620 26.74 -4.20 10.96
CA THR A 620 27.63 -5.34 11.20
C THR A 620 27.37 -6.45 10.17
N VAL A 621 28.40 -6.80 9.39
CA VAL A 621 28.36 -7.89 8.41
C VAL A 621 29.13 -9.08 8.99
N THR A 622 28.40 -10.16 9.29
CA THR A 622 28.95 -11.37 9.93
C THR A 622 29.22 -12.50 8.94
N GLY A 623 28.77 -12.38 7.70
CA GLY A 623 29.02 -13.37 6.66
C GLY A 623 30.50 -13.46 6.28
N SER A 624 30.97 -14.68 5.99
CA SER A 624 32.39 -14.99 5.75
C SER A 624 32.74 -15.35 4.30
N ASN A 625 31.80 -15.21 3.37
CA ASN A 625 32.05 -15.54 1.97
C ASN A 625 32.84 -14.43 1.27
N ASN A 626 34.14 -14.69 1.03
CA ASN A 626 35.07 -13.78 0.35
C ASN A 626 35.21 -14.06 -1.14
N THR A 627 34.37 -14.93 -1.74
CA THR A 627 34.52 -15.25 -3.16
C THR A 627 34.09 -14.07 -4.03
N HIS A 628 34.87 -13.82 -5.10
CA HIS A 628 34.43 -12.92 -6.16
C HIS A 628 33.26 -13.56 -6.89
N SER A 629 32.07 -13.39 -6.39
CA SER A 629 30.84 -13.94 -6.96
C SER A 629 29.65 -13.16 -6.46
N THR A 630 28.51 -13.40 -7.08
CA THR A 630 27.22 -12.93 -6.62
C THR A 630 26.85 -13.41 -5.23
N SER A 631 27.59 -14.35 -4.66
CA SER A 631 27.43 -14.85 -3.29
C SER A 631 28.37 -14.22 -2.27
N ALA A 632 29.20 -13.23 -2.66
CA ALA A 632 30.04 -12.49 -1.72
C ALA A 632 29.20 -11.92 -0.56
N SER A 633 29.76 -11.98 0.65
CA SER A 633 29.03 -11.49 1.84
C SER A 633 28.84 -9.98 1.87
N PHE A 634 29.74 -9.24 1.22
CA PHE A 634 29.66 -7.79 1.17
C PHE A 634 29.99 -7.27 -0.23
N LEU A 635 29.00 -6.83 -0.97
CA LEU A 635 29.12 -6.38 -2.36
C LEU A 635 28.37 -5.07 -2.58
N LEU A 636 29.07 -4.03 -3.06
CA LEU A 636 28.45 -2.72 -3.28
C LEU A 636 27.79 -2.58 -4.65
N ALA A 637 28.35 -3.13 -5.73
CA ALA A 637 27.78 -2.94 -7.05
C ALA A 637 27.81 -4.20 -7.91
N HIS A 638 26.67 -4.46 -8.58
CA HIS A 638 26.47 -5.60 -9.44
C HIS A 638 25.67 -5.19 -10.70
N TRP A 639 25.78 -5.91 -11.81
CA TRP A 639 24.97 -5.74 -13.03
C TRP A 639 25.00 -4.35 -13.68
N ALA A 640 26.19 -3.72 -13.79
CA ALA A 640 26.39 -2.40 -14.43
C ALA A 640 25.71 -1.21 -13.72
N TYR A 641 25.23 -1.36 -12.50
CA TYR A 641 24.62 -0.29 -11.69
C TYR A 641 25.58 0.30 -10.67
N SER A 642 25.12 1.31 -9.91
CA SER A 642 25.93 1.93 -8.87
C SER A 642 25.40 1.64 -7.47
N GLY A 643 26.30 1.19 -6.60
CA GLY A 643 26.07 1.03 -5.17
C GLY A 643 26.95 1.98 -4.36
N GLU A 644 26.32 2.73 -3.46
CA GLU A 644 27.01 3.70 -2.62
C GLU A 644 26.77 3.40 -1.14
N LEU A 645 27.85 3.25 -0.40
CA LEU A 645 27.85 3.14 1.06
C LEU A 645 28.48 4.41 1.64
N ASN A 646 27.69 5.14 2.39
CA ASN A 646 28.12 6.37 3.07
C ASN A 646 28.20 6.14 4.57
N LEU A 647 29.40 6.27 5.13
CA LEU A 647 29.63 6.32 6.56
C LEU A 647 29.62 7.78 7.02
N ARG A 648 28.60 8.15 7.80
CA ARG A 648 28.31 9.53 8.22
C ARG A 648 28.16 9.65 9.74
N GLY A 649 29.19 9.25 10.46
CA GLY A 649 29.22 9.30 11.93
C GLY A 649 28.80 8.02 12.63
N GLY A 650 28.35 7.00 11.91
CA GLY A 650 28.01 5.71 12.45
C GLY A 650 29.23 4.77 12.51
N SER A 651 28.96 3.47 12.72
CA SER A 651 29.94 2.41 12.74
C SER A 651 29.66 1.32 11.72
N LEU A 652 30.70 0.80 11.09
CA LEU A 652 30.65 -0.31 10.14
C LEU A 652 31.63 -1.39 10.57
N THR A 653 31.16 -2.63 10.72
CA THR A 653 32.00 -3.76 11.09
C THR A 653 31.84 -4.90 10.09
N ALA A 654 32.93 -5.31 9.43
CA ALA A 654 32.96 -6.44 8.48
C ALA A 654 34.31 -7.16 8.60
N LEU A 655 34.47 -7.97 9.66
CA LEU A 655 35.73 -8.63 10.01
C LEU A 655 35.87 -10.04 9.46
N GLN A 656 34.78 -10.62 8.91
CA GLN A 656 34.80 -11.98 8.42
C GLN A 656 34.92 -12.05 6.88
N SER A 657 34.69 -10.95 6.20
CA SER A 657 34.77 -10.87 4.72
C SER A 657 35.28 -9.51 4.28
N SER A 658 35.95 -9.47 3.13
CA SER A 658 36.30 -8.20 2.49
C SER A 658 35.04 -7.57 1.87
N MET A 659 35.00 -6.24 1.84
CA MET A 659 34.03 -5.47 1.10
C MET A 659 34.44 -5.42 -0.37
N HIS A 660 33.68 -6.07 -1.24
CA HIS A 660 33.85 -5.99 -2.69
C HIS A 660 33.15 -4.73 -3.22
N LEU A 661 33.95 -3.78 -3.71
CA LEU A 661 33.39 -2.51 -4.20
C LEU A 661 32.68 -2.66 -5.53
N SER A 662 33.18 -3.52 -6.41
CA SER A 662 32.62 -3.69 -7.73
C SER A 662 32.71 -5.15 -8.18
N TRP A 663 31.64 -5.67 -8.80
CA TRP A 663 31.70 -6.91 -9.58
C TRP A 663 31.69 -6.58 -11.07
N ASP A 664 30.62 -5.92 -11.54
CA ASP A 664 30.44 -5.42 -12.90
C ASP A 664 29.61 -4.11 -12.91
N GLY A 665 29.63 -3.37 -11.81
CA GLY A 665 29.00 -2.08 -11.61
C GLY A 665 29.95 -1.05 -11.02
N THR A 666 29.46 0.10 -10.58
CA THR A 666 30.22 1.14 -9.93
C THR A 666 29.92 1.14 -8.43
N GLY A 667 30.91 0.71 -7.61
CA GLY A 667 30.76 0.70 -6.16
C GLY A 667 31.55 1.82 -5.51
N ILE A 668 30.92 2.54 -4.60
CA ILE A 668 31.49 3.68 -3.89
C ILE A 668 31.40 3.43 -2.38
N PHE A 669 32.53 3.43 -1.72
CA PHE A 669 32.59 3.55 -0.26
C PHE A 669 33.08 4.95 0.10
N ASN A 670 32.21 5.73 0.73
CA ASN A 670 32.49 7.09 1.16
C ASN A 670 32.47 7.16 2.69
N ALA A 671 33.65 7.19 3.30
CA ALA A 671 33.83 7.34 4.73
C ALA A 671 34.07 8.81 5.07
N ALA A 672 32.98 9.57 5.26
CA ALA A 672 33.07 11.01 5.58
C ALA A 672 33.31 11.26 7.07
N SER A 673 32.70 10.45 7.96
CA SER A 673 32.90 10.48 9.41
C SER A 673 32.49 9.13 10.02
N GLY A 674 32.83 8.86 11.27
CA GLY A 674 32.56 7.60 11.95
C GLY A 674 33.68 6.56 11.81
N THR A 675 33.41 5.32 12.19
CA THR A 675 34.42 4.25 12.26
C THR A 675 34.02 3.05 11.42
N ALA A 676 34.98 2.53 10.62
CA ALA A 676 34.82 1.28 9.91
C ALA A 676 35.94 0.30 10.26
N ASP A 677 35.59 -0.93 10.68
CA ASP A 677 36.46 -2.04 10.90
C ASP A 677 36.22 -3.10 9.83
N LEU A 678 37.14 -3.23 8.88
CA LEU A 678 37.03 -4.08 7.72
C LEU A 678 38.10 -5.14 7.68
N GLN A 679 37.75 -6.39 7.34
CA GLN A 679 38.74 -7.41 7.01
C GLN A 679 39.63 -7.00 5.84
N GLY A 680 39.05 -6.29 4.87
CA GLY A 680 39.69 -5.69 3.72
C GLY A 680 38.71 -5.07 2.76
N MET A 681 39.24 -4.49 1.69
CA MET A 681 38.47 -3.98 0.53
C MET A 681 39.03 -4.56 -0.75
N ASP A 682 38.16 -4.91 -1.66
CA ASP A 682 38.52 -5.49 -2.94
C ASP A 682 37.93 -4.70 -4.10
N PHE A 683 38.78 -4.23 -4.99
CA PHE A 683 38.42 -3.37 -6.13
C PHE A 683 38.23 -4.15 -7.43
N TRP A 684 38.11 -5.46 -7.36
CA TRP A 684 37.96 -6.31 -8.53
C TRP A 684 36.93 -5.75 -9.51
N ALA A 685 37.33 -5.63 -10.77
CA ALA A 685 36.43 -5.28 -11.86
C ALA A 685 36.49 -6.39 -12.93
N SER A 686 35.35 -6.96 -13.31
CA SER A 686 35.31 -7.94 -14.40
C SER A 686 35.53 -7.26 -15.77
N GLY A 687 36.57 -7.61 -16.41
CA GLY A 687 36.83 -7.69 -17.86
C GLY A 687 36.81 -6.45 -18.76
N SER A 688 35.99 -5.42 -18.63
CA SER A 688 35.86 -4.41 -19.70
C SER A 688 36.27 -2.96 -19.34
N GLY A 689 36.81 -2.75 -18.16
CA GLY A 689 37.39 -1.44 -17.80
C GLY A 689 36.41 -0.27 -17.56
N SER A 690 35.10 -0.48 -17.74
CA SER A 690 34.08 0.55 -17.57
C SER A 690 33.58 0.72 -16.12
N PHE A 691 33.76 -0.30 -15.31
CA PHE A 691 33.27 -0.34 -13.93
C PHE A 691 34.32 0.10 -12.93
N ARG A 692 33.90 0.81 -11.88
CA ARG A 692 34.83 1.50 -10.97
C ARG A 692 34.51 1.17 -9.52
N GLY A 693 35.51 0.65 -8.79
CA GLY A 693 35.53 0.73 -7.35
C GLY A 693 36.08 2.08 -6.90
N SER A 694 35.44 2.74 -5.97
CA SER A 694 35.89 4.01 -5.41
C SER A 694 35.86 3.96 -3.89
N PHE A 695 36.97 4.32 -3.27
CA PHE A 695 37.08 4.53 -1.84
C PHE A 695 37.48 5.99 -1.57
N LEU A 696 36.66 6.68 -0.80
CA LEU A 696 36.84 8.06 -0.40
C LEU A 696 36.93 8.13 1.12
N LEU A 697 38.06 8.54 1.66
CA LEU A 697 38.27 8.74 3.09
C LEU A 697 38.32 10.22 3.40
N GLY A 698 37.43 10.66 4.28
CA GLY A 698 37.29 12.07 4.66
C GLY A 698 36.88 12.97 3.49
N GLY A 699 36.48 14.17 3.82
CA GLY A 699 36.20 15.22 2.82
C GLY A 699 37.33 16.26 2.82
N ALA A 700 37.14 17.34 2.05
CA ALA A 700 38.07 18.49 2.08
C ALA A 700 37.99 19.29 3.41
N THR A 701 37.02 19.05 4.28
CA THR A 701 36.69 19.92 5.41
C THR A 701 36.37 19.27 6.75
N SER A 702 36.35 17.92 6.91
CA SER A 702 36.03 17.29 8.20
C SER A 702 36.73 15.92 8.36
N GLY A 703 37.49 15.74 9.41
CA GLY A 703 38.49 14.68 9.60
C GLY A 703 38.13 13.57 10.56
N ASP A 704 36.87 13.29 10.85
CA ASP A 704 36.47 12.34 11.90
C ASP A 704 36.27 10.89 11.39
N ALA A 705 36.57 10.60 10.13
CA ALA A 705 36.46 9.25 9.60
C ALA A 705 37.67 8.42 10.01
N ARG A 706 37.44 7.22 10.54
CA ARG A 706 38.47 6.22 10.78
C ARG A 706 38.10 4.91 10.08
N VAL A 707 38.98 4.41 9.21
CA VAL A 707 38.81 3.13 8.51
C VAL A 707 39.97 2.22 8.87
N ASN A 708 39.74 1.19 9.65
CA ASN A 708 40.72 0.20 10.06
C ASN A 708 40.67 -1.02 9.13
N ILE A 709 41.83 -1.49 8.67
CA ILE A 709 41.92 -2.56 7.68
C ILE A 709 42.60 -3.78 8.32
N GLY A 710 42.02 -4.94 8.08
CA GLY A 710 42.49 -6.24 8.51
C GLY A 710 43.46 -6.90 7.52
N SER A 711 43.71 -8.20 7.72
CA SER A 711 44.75 -8.96 7.01
C SER A 711 44.50 -9.14 5.50
N SER A 712 43.29 -8.98 5.02
CA SER A 712 43.00 -9.04 3.58
C SER A 712 43.49 -7.80 2.83
N GLY A 713 43.70 -6.68 3.52
CA GLY A 713 44.22 -5.45 2.94
C GLY A 713 43.27 -4.77 1.96
N ILE A 714 43.81 -3.92 1.11
CA ILE A 714 43.11 -3.28 -0.01
C ILE A 714 43.71 -3.85 -1.30
N THR A 715 42.91 -4.63 -2.03
CA THR A 715 43.40 -5.45 -3.14
C THR A 715 42.80 -5.04 -4.50
N ASN A 716 43.47 -5.44 -5.57
CA ASN A 716 43.02 -5.22 -6.95
C ASN A 716 42.84 -3.75 -7.33
N VAL A 717 43.61 -2.83 -6.76
CA VAL A 717 43.53 -1.39 -7.03
C VAL A 717 44.20 -1.08 -8.37
N ALA A 718 43.49 -1.38 -9.46
CA ALA A 718 44.02 -1.25 -10.82
C ALA A 718 42.96 -0.71 -11.79
N GLY A 719 43.38 -0.32 -12.98
CA GLY A 719 42.52 0.16 -14.01
C GLY A 719 41.78 1.45 -13.61
N ALA A 720 40.45 1.43 -13.58
CA ALA A 720 39.60 2.57 -13.25
C ALA A 720 39.32 2.73 -11.74
N ALA A 721 39.97 1.93 -10.87
CA ALA A 721 39.83 2.04 -9.41
C ALA A 721 40.28 3.43 -8.90
N VAL A 722 39.55 3.96 -7.92
CA VAL A 722 39.81 5.29 -7.34
C VAL A 722 39.98 5.17 -5.83
N ILE A 723 41.12 5.54 -5.32
CA ILE A 723 41.34 5.76 -3.89
C ILE A 723 41.70 7.24 -3.68
N LYS A 724 40.86 7.94 -2.91
CA LYS A 724 41.06 9.33 -2.52
C LYS A 724 41.09 9.43 -1.00
N LEU A 725 42.20 9.90 -0.50
CA LEU A 725 42.45 10.06 0.93
C LEU A 725 42.51 11.56 1.27
N GLY A 726 41.55 12.01 2.01
CA GLY A 726 41.39 13.36 2.51
C GLY A 726 41.73 13.41 4.02
N GLU A 727 40.96 14.24 4.75
CA GLU A 727 41.11 14.36 6.19
C GLU A 727 40.40 13.21 6.91
N GLY A 728 41.17 12.28 7.49
CA GLY A 728 40.67 11.10 8.16
C GLY A 728 41.84 10.18 8.60
N THR A 729 41.48 9.07 9.22
CA THR A 729 42.48 8.07 9.69
C THR A 729 42.30 6.76 8.95
N LEU A 730 43.34 6.29 8.34
CA LEU A 730 43.46 4.92 7.83
C LEU A 730 44.25 4.11 8.84
N GLY A 731 43.63 3.16 9.50
CA GLY A 731 44.15 2.41 10.62
C GLY A 731 44.47 0.94 10.28
N ALA A 732 44.98 0.19 11.25
CA ALA A 732 45.35 -1.20 11.11
C ALA A 732 44.71 -2.09 12.18
N LEU A 733 44.13 -3.23 11.78
CA LEU A 733 43.68 -4.34 12.63
C LEU A 733 44.74 -5.49 12.59
N SER A 734 45.63 -5.47 11.61
CA SER A 734 46.68 -6.44 11.39
C SER A 734 47.71 -5.84 10.44
N ASN A 735 48.73 -6.62 10.03
CA ASN A 735 49.57 -6.25 8.89
C ASN A 735 48.73 -6.30 7.62
N TRP A 736 48.77 -5.24 6.82
CA TRP A 736 47.98 -5.14 5.57
C TRP A 736 48.71 -4.34 4.50
N GLY A 737 48.17 -4.35 3.28
CA GLY A 737 48.74 -3.55 2.20
C GLY A 737 47.73 -3.13 1.16
N ILE A 738 48.07 -2.12 0.36
CA ILE A 738 47.38 -1.77 -0.86
C ILE A 738 48.15 -2.41 -2.03
N SER A 739 47.47 -3.25 -2.79
CA SER A 739 48.01 -3.96 -3.95
C SER A 739 47.15 -3.84 -5.19
N TYR A 740 47.77 -3.94 -6.35
CA TYR A 740 47.07 -3.97 -7.63
C TYR A 740 47.13 -5.38 -8.26
N ASN A 741 46.20 -5.65 -9.12
CA ASN A 741 46.22 -6.83 -9.97
C ASN A 741 47.24 -6.61 -11.10
N PRO A 742 48.27 -7.48 -11.24
CA PRO A 742 49.33 -7.29 -12.24
C PRO A 742 48.81 -7.38 -13.70
N ASP A 743 47.63 -7.92 -13.93
CA ASP A 743 47.01 -7.98 -15.27
C ASP A 743 46.50 -6.63 -15.77
N PHE A 744 46.48 -5.64 -14.90
CA PHE A 744 46.00 -4.28 -15.18
C PHE A 744 47.03 -3.21 -14.81
N THR A 745 46.90 -2.03 -15.41
CA THR A 745 47.72 -0.89 -15.02
C THR A 745 47.38 -0.47 -13.59
N ALA A 746 48.39 -0.32 -12.71
CA ALA A 746 48.18 0.10 -11.34
C ALA A 746 47.54 1.50 -11.27
N SER A 747 46.48 1.63 -10.44
CA SER A 747 45.91 2.93 -10.09
C SER A 747 46.72 3.64 -9.02
N TYR A 748 46.61 4.96 -8.96
CA TYR A 748 47.30 5.77 -7.96
C TYR A 748 46.41 6.00 -6.75
N ILE A 749 47.06 6.17 -5.57
CA ILE A 749 46.41 6.67 -4.36
C ILE A 749 46.51 8.20 -4.40
N GLU A 750 45.38 8.87 -4.49
CA GLU A 750 45.32 10.33 -4.52
C GLU A 750 45.20 10.90 -3.11
N LEU A 751 46.19 11.69 -2.71
CA LEU A 751 46.15 12.47 -1.46
C LEU A 751 45.54 13.83 -1.75
N LEU A 752 44.38 14.12 -1.09
CA LEU A 752 43.71 15.40 -1.25
C LEU A 752 44.36 16.48 -0.40
N GLY A 753 44.49 17.69 -0.95
CA GLY A 753 45.09 18.86 -0.28
C GLY A 753 44.20 19.35 0.87
N THR A 754 44.30 18.71 2.03
CA THR A 754 43.56 19.06 3.25
C THR A 754 44.55 19.59 4.33
N VAL A 755 44.05 20.39 5.29
CA VAL A 755 44.87 21.09 6.28
C VAL A 755 45.64 20.09 7.18
N ASN A 756 44.95 19.07 7.68
CA ASN A 756 45.54 18.09 8.61
C ASN A 756 46.13 16.89 7.87
N GLY A 757 45.73 16.66 6.64
CA GLY A 757 46.15 15.53 5.83
C GLY A 757 45.50 14.21 6.28
N THR A 758 45.87 13.13 5.61
CA THR A 758 45.42 11.77 5.97
C THR A 758 46.36 11.21 7.04
N ILE A 759 45.83 10.75 8.14
CA ILE A 759 46.56 10.03 9.17
C ILE A 759 46.61 8.55 8.79
N LEU A 760 47.83 7.99 8.72
CA LEU A 760 48.03 6.55 8.66
C LEU A 760 48.51 6.08 10.04
N ASP A 761 47.60 5.42 10.76
CA ASP A 761 47.86 4.87 12.08
C ASP A 761 48.24 3.39 11.96
N THR A 762 49.47 3.07 12.34
CA THR A 762 49.99 1.69 12.29
C THR A 762 49.94 0.98 13.63
N LEU A 763 49.34 1.55 14.67
CA LEU A 763 49.00 0.78 15.85
C LEU A 763 47.81 -0.12 15.56
N ASP A 764 47.83 -1.29 16.16
CA ASP A 764 46.64 -2.15 16.10
C ASP A 764 45.42 -1.47 16.76
N ALA A 765 44.32 -1.39 16.08
CA ALA A 765 43.15 -0.70 16.59
C ALA A 765 42.50 -1.41 17.80
N ASN A 766 42.73 -2.71 17.96
CA ASN A 766 42.25 -3.51 19.10
C ASN A 766 43.33 -3.67 20.20
N ASP A 767 44.59 -3.65 19.80
CA ASP A 767 45.76 -3.76 20.72
C ASP A 767 46.75 -2.63 20.47
N HIS A 768 46.50 -1.51 21.10
CA HIS A 768 47.26 -0.27 20.93
C HIS A 768 48.74 -0.38 21.35
N ALA A 769 49.21 -1.54 21.81
CA ALA A 769 50.62 -1.80 22.12
C ALA A 769 51.38 -2.45 20.96
N THR A 770 50.68 -2.95 19.94
CA THR A 770 51.29 -3.69 18.83
C THR A 770 51.36 -2.83 17.55
N GLY A 771 52.61 -2.54 17.13
CA GLY A 771 52.81 -1.89 15.82
C GLY A 771 52.62 -2.84 14.65
N ARG A 772 51.93 -2.40 13.61
CA ARG A 772 51.61 -3.17 12.39
C ARG A 772 52.39 -2.65 11.19
N THR A 773 52.65 -3.52 10.22
CA THR A 773 53.24 -3.13 8.94
C THR A 773 52.17 -2.87 7.91
N VAL A 774 52.21 -1.66 7.33
CA VAL A 774 51.33 -1.26 6.23
C VAL A 774 52.17 -1.02 4.98
N THR A 775 51.76 -1.66 3.85
CA THR A 775 52.52 -1.58 2.59
C THR A 775 51.66 -0.97 1.49
N PHE A 776 52.14 0.11 0.89
CA PHE A 776 51.53 0.69 -0.33
C PHE A 776 52.36 0.25 -1.55
N SER A 777 51.76 -0.63 -2.38
CA SER A 777 52.36 -1.06 -3.63
C SER A 777 51.97 -0.17 -4.83
N ASN A 778 50.96 0.70 -4.65
CA ASN A 778 50.55 1.71 -5.63
C ASN A 778 51.32 3.01 -5.38
N GLY A 779 51.57 3.78 -6.45
CA GLY A 779 52.16 5.10 -6.35
C GLY A 779 51.20 6.14 -5.75
N LEU A 780 51.75 7.19 -5.16
CA LEU A 780 51.02 8.34 -4.66
C LEU A 780 50.88 9.41 -5.75
N LYS A 781 49.78 10.18 -5.72
CA LYS A 781 49.57 11.39 -6.53
C LYS A 781 48.83 12.47 -5.70
N GLY A 782 48.79 13.69 -6.23
CA GLY A 782 48.09 14.82 -5.61
C GLY A 782 49.02 15.66 -4.74
N ASP A 783 48.46 16.66 -4.08
CA ASP A 783 49.13 17.67 -3.29
C ASP A 783 48.92 17.55 -1.78
N GLY A 784 48.22 16.50 -1.35
CA GLY A 784 47.87 16.26 0.04
C GLY A 784 49.04 15.75 0.90
N LYS A 785 48.80 15.67 2.20
CA LYS A 785 49.74 15.20 3.21
C LYS A 785 49.35 13.82 3.75
N LEU A 786 50.31 12.91 3.83
CA LEU A 786 50.21 11.65 4.54
C LEU A 786 51.01 11.71 5.84
N VAL A 787 50.34 11.56 6.97
CA VAL A 787 50.95 11.63 8.30
C VAL A 787 51.01 10.23 8.90
N LYS A 788 52.15 9.66 9.01
CA LYS A 788 52.39 8.35 9.63
C LYS A 788 52.52 8.49 11.16
N VAL A 789 51.64 7.83 11.88
CA VAL A 789 51.65 7.70 13.35
C VAL A 789 51.67 6.22 13.79
N GLY A 790 51.91 5.97 15.10
CA GLY A 790 51.99 4.64 15.68
C GLY A 790 53.34 3.93 15.47
N ASP A 791 53.69 2.98 16.35
CA ASP A 791 55.00 2.32 16.41
C ASP A 791 55.31 1.34 15.28
N GLY A 792 54.33 1.04 14.41
CA GLY A 792 54.55 0.13 13.28
C GLY A 792 55.29 0.77 12.11
N VAL A 793 55.31 0.07 10.96
CA VAL A 793 56.10 0.47 9.80
C VAL A 793 55.20 0.77 8.60
N LEU A 794 55.41 1.91 7.94
CA LEU A 794 54.88 2.16 6.61
C LEU A 794 55.95 1.79 5.56
N VAL A 795 55.56 0.99 4.58
CA VAL A 795 56.40 0.62 3.43
C VAL A 795 55.78 1.22 2.16
N LEU A 796 56.47 2.18 1.54
CA LEU A 796 56.12 2.73 0.25
C LEU A 796 56.95 2.00 -0.82
N ASN A 797 56.28 1.10 -1.55
CA ASN A 797 56.90 0.18 -2.53
C ASN A 797 56.45 0.47 -3.97
N GLY A 798 55.51 1.42 -4.17
CA GLY A 798 55.00 1.76 -5.52
C GLY A 798 56.06 2.48 -6.33
N THR A 799 56.10 2.28 -7.63
CA THR A 799 56.84 3.13 -8.54
C THR A 799 55.93 4.26 -9.01
N ALA A 800 56.39 5.50 -8.95
CA ALA A 800 55.72 6.59 -9.60
C ALA A 800 55.68 6.32 -11.12
N GLN A 801 54.56 5.87 -11.64
CA GLN A 801 54.40 5.87 -13.09
C GLN A 801 54.18 7.30 -13.57
N ALA A 802 54.88 7.68 -14.61
CA ALA A 802 54.56 8.90 -15.32
C ALA A 802 53.08 8.81 -15.81
N PRO A 803 52.26 9.85 -15.62
CA PRO A 803 50.90 9.82 -16.05
C PRO A 803 50.85 9.58 -17.55
N VAL A 804 50.09 8.56 -17.97
CA VAL A 804 49.75 8.41 -19.39
C VAL A 804 48.64 9.44 -19.67
N PRO A 805 48.84 10.42 -20.56
CA PRO A 805 47.79 11.34 -20.92
C PRO A 805 46.60 10.53 -21.49
N ALA A 806 45.41 10.85 -21.10
CA ALA A 806 44.22 10.33 -21.77
C ALA A 806 44.24 10.82 -23.24
N GLU A 807 43.80 9.96 -24.14
CA GLU A 807 43.82 10.26 -25.59
C GLU A 807 43.05 11.59 -25.84
N GLY A 808 43.80 12.64 -26.21
CA GLY A 808 43.28 14.00 -26.47
C GLY A 808 43.56 15.03 -25.39
N GLU A 809 44.16 14.71 -24.26
CA GLU A 809 44.58 15.67 -23.24
C GLU A 809 46.08 15.99 -23.32
N THR A 810 46.40 17.29 -23.40
CA THR A 810 47.79 17.78 -23.47
C THR A 810 48.41 18.12 -22.12
N ALA A 811 47.72 17.97 -21.01
CA ALA A 811 48.22 18.27 -19.69
C ALA A 811 48.54 16.97 -18.93
N ALA A 812 49.82 16.77 -18.62
CA ALA A 812 50.24 15.71 -17.70
C ALA A 812 49.56 15.90 -16.33
N VAL A 813 48.87 14.89 -15.80
CA VAL A 813 48.43 14.91 -14.40
C VAL A 813 49.66 15.06 -13.52
N PRO A 814 49.73 16.08 -12.64
CA PRO A 814 50.90 16.24 -11.78
C PRO A 814 51.13 14.96 -10.97
N GLY A 815 52.37 14.52 -10.90
CA GLY A 815 52.78 13.48 -9.97
C GLY A 815 52.48 13.90 -8.53
N PHE A 816 52.96 13.11 -7.57
CA PHE A 816 52.82 13.46 -6.17
C PHE A 816 53.66 14.73 -5.86
N THR A 817 52.97 15.80 -5.46
CA THR A 817 53.55 17.09 -5.04
C THR A 817 53.32 17.33 -3.53
N GLY A 818 52.64 16.44 -2.86
CA GLY A 818 52.32 16.48 -1.46
C GLY A 818 53.53 16.11 -0.54
N THR A 819 53.28 15.86 0.73
CA THR A 819 54.27 15.51 1.73
C THR A 819 53.96 14.21 2.44
N VAL A 820 54.98 13.46 2.83
CA VAL A 820 54.88 12.34 3.77
C VAL A 820 55.58 12.74 5.07
N GLU A 821 54.80 12.86 6.15
CA GLU A 821 55.28 13.21 7.49
C GLU A 821 55.38 11.97 8.37
N LEU A 822 56.55 11.66 8.89
CA LEU A 822 56.77 10.58 9.88
C LEU A 822 56.79 11.19 11.27
N ARG A 823 55.81 10.89 12.10
CA ARG A 823 55.76 11.29 13.51
C ARG A 823 56.19 10.21 14.46
N GLU A 824 55.83 8.96 14.17
CA GLU A 824 56.12 7.80 15.04
C GLU A 824 56.40 6.55 14.18
N GLY A 825 57.16 5.60 14.76
CA GLY A 825 57.47 4.30 14.16
C GLY A 825 58.44 4.36 12.99
N GLY A 826 58.24 3.52 11.98
CA GLY A 826 59.17 3.36 10.86
C GLY A 826 58.57 3.75 9.50
N LEU A 827 59.39 4.27 8.61
CA LEU A 827 59.05 4.48 7.19
C LEU A 827 60.11 3.81 6.31
N THR A 828 59.72 2.96 5.42
CA THR A 828 60.58 2.35 4.41
C THR A 828 60.16 2.82 3.05
N VAL A 829 61.04 3.47 2.32
CA VAL A 829 60.80 3.95 0.94
C VAL A 829 61.68 3.14 0.03
N LYS A 830 61.10 2.38 -0.87
CA LYS A 830 61.86 1.54 -1.83
C LYS A 830 62.23 2.28 -3.12
N ASP A 831 61.48 3.29 -3.49
CA ASP A 831 61.73 4.14 -4.63
C ASP A 831 61.50 5.59 -4.25
N SER A 832 62.48 6.44 -4.42
CA SER A 832 62.39 7.86 -4.04
C SER A 832 61.37 8.63 -4.87
N SER A 833 60.97 8.16 -6.03
CA SER A 833 59.93 8.77 -6.83
C SER A 833 58.52 8.73 -6.18
N VAL A 834 58.30 7.81 -5.23
CA VAL A 834 57.02 7.65 -4.53
C VAL A 834 56.74 8.80 -3.56
N ILE A 835 57.75 9.46 -3.07
CA ILE A 835 57.64 10.51 -2.02
C ILE A 835 57.66 11.93 -2.57
N GLY A 836 57.74 12.12 -3.90
CA GLY A 836 57.74 13.44 -4.53
C GLY A 836 58.93 14.31 -4.05
N GLN A 837 58.69 15.61 -3.87
CA GLN A 837 59.74 16.57 -3.45
C GLN A 837 59.81 16.78 -1.91
N GLY A 838 59.01 16.07 -1.12
CA GLY A 838 58.89 16.37 0.31
C GLY A 838 58.88 15.13 1.21
N LEU A 839 60.02 14.83 1.80
CA LEU A 839 60.10 14.03 3.05
C LEU A 839 60.38 15.01 4.19
N CYS A 840 59.51 15.13 5.16
CA CYS A 840 59.69 15.89 6.38
C CYS A 840 59.69 14.97 7.60
#